data_6ab01c852c6c0ed16cb35f3c9e3e1d8b
#
_entry.id   6ab01c852c6c0ed16cb35f3c9e3e1d8b
#
_cell.length_a   1.000
_cell.length_b   1.000
_cell.length_c   1.000
_cell.angle_alpha   90.00
_cell.angle_beta   90.00
_cell.angle_gamma   90.00
#
_symmetry.space_group_name_H-M   'P 1'
#
loop_
_entity.id
_entity.type
_entity.pdbx_description
1 polymer ?
#
loop_
_entity_poly.entity_id
_entity_poly.type
_entity_poly.pdbx_seq_one_letter_code
_entity_poly.pdbx_strand_id
1 'polypeptide(L)'
;MNNKVEKVVQLFEDNNIKIGAVGETWLSSANNHVTGYLRERGYSIHHHHRDSQRGGGVSVIFEDTIRKEQSKIYNYRSFECVSVSFMGVHDKKLIFVALYRCGDEPMSLFLKEFRDLIESLHFSHKDFIVCGDFNIHCNDVLNSDVTRFYEILNAFSLQQLVNEPTHIKSNTIDLVICNPERVSISDINVCADTPSDHSVIYFNIDYQTSLNEPQVVAFRDVHNINENDFKQDLETKLAEFHTQSLNSPSDFKSSVTSFNKIQQDILDKHAPVKKKIKFNNDKPKWMDREFKEARADRRKKYKKWRRTRDDCDRNIFVTARKFVADMVLAKKKNYYSSLISNCHNSQRELFKVCNNLLDKPKCSVLPKSTSPSHLANRFNDFFCDKIEKIRSKFPSSTQNVSEGLCVMEFPAQNSTLNEFEPVTEEQLVKIIKSAPIKTSPDDPIPAILLKTCIDSILPNLVQLVNLSLTTGSMDGLKESVVTPLLKKLGADAEELSNYRPITGIKYLGKLIERTVLPQLMKHMNYNTLHIPNQSGYKPGYSCETLLARLINDILLNMDMGMCTVLLLLDLSAAFDTVDHAILVDILFREIGLRGTVLEWFTSFLKGRRQAITINGTKSSYRNNAFGVPQGSVLGPVLFNIYVRSFIAYLEKHGFSVHGYADNHQIFKSFKIEFQFVNIRYSLPKVLDLVSSWMQMFFLKLNASKSQVIVFSPNSGKILVQRVFLSDGSIIPLSNQAMNLGALLDCHLTFGPQIDLVICNCYRLLRDISSIRKYITEDEIKDLVNSLVVARIDNNNVLYSGLPVYQISKLQKLQNSCARVIYGVRRREHVSPLLKQLHWLPIRLRIIFKVLCLIFKCLHNAAPSYLTDILPEAHENRFVRIPRTCTSIGDRAFSRFGPIYWNALPFVLRSCQSLQTFKSKLKHYLFSSSPDYFQSLNRYRNWT
;
A
#
# COMPACT_ATOMS: atom_id res chain seq x y z
N MET A 1 -19.75 -4.45 21.93
CA MET A 1 -20.17 -4.05 20.58
C MET A 1 -19.69 -5.02 19.51
N ASN A 2 -18.51 -5.57 19.61
CA ASN A 2 -17.89 -6.45 18.61
C ASN A 2 -18.78 -7.60 18.10
N ASN A 3 -19.51 -8.28 18.98
CA ASN A 3 -20.44 -9.38 18.65
C ASN A 3 -21.92 -8.94 18.59
N LYS A 4 -22.23 -7.68 18.88
CA LYS A 4 -23.60 -7.16 19.00
C LYS A 4 -23.90 -6.02 18.03
N VAL A 5 -22.99 -5.71 17.07
CA VAL A 5 -23.12 -4.56 16.15
C VAL A 5 -24.39 -4.63 15.33
N GLU A 6 -24.81 -5.82 14.91
CA GLU A 6 -26.05 -6.03 14.15
C GLU A 6 -27.29 -5.62 14.98
N LYS A 7 -27.29 -5.94 16.28
CA LYS A 7 -28.36 -5.58 17.20
C LYS A 7 -28.41 -4.07 17.48
N VAL A 8 -27.22 -3.45 17.61
CA VAL A 8 -27.11 -2.00 17.80
C VAL A 8 -27.63 -1.25 16.58
N VAL A 9 -27.21 -1.64 15.37
CA VAL A 9 -27.71 -1.02 14.14
C VAL A 9 -29.21 -1.22 13.99
N GLN A 10 -29.71 -2.42 14.29
CA GLN A 10 -31.12 -2.70 14.26
C GLN A 10 -31.93 -1.78 15.19
N LEU A 11 -31.43 -1.55 16.40
CA LEU A 11 -32.01 -0.67 17.39
C LEU A 11 -32.04 0.80 16.89
N PHE A 12 -30.96 1.26 16.25
CA PHE A 12 -30.90 2.59 15.62
C PHE A 12 -31.93 2.72 14.50
N GLU A 13 -32.03 1.72 13.62
CA GLU A 13 -32.96 1.73 12.50
C GLU A 13 -34.44 1.65 12.93
N ASP A 14 -34.75 0.80 13.90
CA ASP A 14 -36.10 0.55 14.35
C ASP A 14 -36.68 1.78 15.10
N ASN A 15 -35.84 2.53 15.81
CA ASN A 15 -36.24 3.70 16.56
C ASN A 15 -35.89 5.04 15.86
N ASN A 16 -35.40 4.97 14.61
CA ASN A 16 -35.00 6.15 13.82
C ASN A 16 -33.96 7.04 14.56
N ILE A 17 -33.01 6.39 15.26
CA ILE A 17 -31.97 7.09 16.01
C ILE A 17 -30.94 7.67 15.06
N LYS A 18 -30.69 8.96 15.15
CA LYS A 18 -29.74 9.67 14.32
C LYS A 18 -28.35 9.78 14.94
N ILE A 19 -28.29 9.89 16.27
CA ILE A 19 -27.04 10.00 17.04
C ILE A 19 -27.22 9.15 18.29
N GLY A 20 -26.17 8.40 18.70
CA GLY A 20 -26.18 7.61 19.93
C GLY A 20 -24.81 7.44 20.54
N ALA A 21 -24.75 7.36 21.87
CA ALA A 21 -23.59 6.98 22.64
C ALA A 21 -23.65 5.50 22.99
N VAL A 22 -22.52 4.82 22.95
CA VAL A 22 -22.39 3.41 23.37
C VAL A 22 -21.16 3.26 24.24
N GLY A 23 -21.38 2.86 25.51
CA GLY A 23 -20.34 2.47 26.45
C GLY A 23 -19.93 1.01 26.26
N GLU A 24 -18.87 0.59 26.92
CA GLU A 24 -18.32 -0.78 26.89
C GLU A 24 -18.26 -1.40 25.49
N THR A 25 -17.72 -0.65 24.52
CA THR A 25 -17.73 -1.08 23.14
C THR A 25 -16.85 -2.30 22.87
N TRP A 26 -15.84 -2.52 23.70
CA TRP A 26 -14.83 -3.57 23.52
C TRP A 26 -14.19 -3.55 22.13
N LEU A 27 -14.13 -2.36 21.52
CA LEU A 27 -13.47 -2.17 20.24
C LEU A 27 -11.98 -1.94 20.46
N SER A 28 -11.19 -2.43 19.52
CA SER A 28 -9.75 -2.18 19.43
C SER A 28 -9.41 -1.59 18.05
N SER A 29 -8.21 -1.10 17.88
CA SER A 29 -7.70 -0.64 16.58
C SER A 29 -7.84 -1.69 15.44
N ALA A 30 -8.01 -2.97 15.81
CA ALA A 30 -8.16 -4.08 14.87
C ALA A 30 -9.62 -4.38 14.44
N ASN A 31 -10.63 -3.73 15.02
CA ASN A 31 -12.04 -4.07 14.80
C ASN A 31 -12.69 -3.29 13.63
N ASN A 32 -11.98 -3.17 12.52
CA ASN A 32 -12.45 -2.46 11.31
C ASN A 32 -13.77 -3.01 10.73
N HIS A 33 -14.11 -4.28 11.01
CA HIS A 33 -15.35 -4.88 10.54
C HIS A 33 -16.63 -4.27 11.17
N VAL A 34 -16.53 -3.78 12.42
CA VAL A 34 -17.64 -3.09 13.09
C VAL A 34 -17.91 -1.75 12.42
N THR A 35 -16.84 -1.00 12.16
CA THR A 35 -16.90 0.30 11.48
C THR A 35 -17.46 0.13 10.05
N GLY A 36 -16.99 -0.91 9.33
CA GLY A 36 -17.50 -1.24 8.00
C GLY A 36 -18.99 -1.58 8.00
N TYR A 37 -19.42 -2.40 8.96
CA TYR A 37 -20.83 -2.78 9.06
C TYR A 37 -21.74 -1.57 9.33
N LEU A 38 -21.33 -0.64 10.21
CA LEU A 38 -22.08 0.59 10.50
C LEU A 38 -22.20 1.46 9.24
N ARG A 39 -21.08 1.67 8.54
CA ARG A 39 -21.04 2.53 7.36
C ARG A 39 -21.88 1.98 6.20
N GLU A 40 -21.86 0.66 5.98
CA GLU A 40 -22.78 0.02 5.01
C GLU A 40 -24.27 0.30 5.28
N ARG A 41 -24.59 0.62 6.52
CA ARG A 41 -25.95 0.96 6.95
C ARG A 41 -26.22 2.46 7.01
N GLY A 42 -25.26 3.28 6.61
CA GLY A 42 -25.38 4.73 6.59
C GLY A 42 -25.08 5.39 7.94
N TYR A 43 -24.30 4.74 8.78
CA TYR A 43 -23.84 5.28 10.07
C TYR A 43 -22.34 5.39 10.12
N SER A 44 -21.86 6.50 10.64
CA SER A 44 -20.47 6.72 11.03
C SER A 44 -20.27 6.49 12.52
N ILE A 45 -19.06 6.06 12.90
CA ILE A 45 -18.68 5.88 14.31
C ILE A 45 -17.39 6.64 14.61
N HIS A 46 -17.36 7.28 15.77
CA HIS A 46 -16.13 7.77 16.37
C HIS A 46 -15.97 7.14 17.75
N HIS A 47 -14.85 6.48 18.01
CA HIS A 47 -14.66 5.66 19.20
C HIS A 47 -13.29 5.88 19.85
N HIS A 48 -13.28 5.73 21.19
CA HIS A 48 -12.07 5.59 22.00
C HIS A 48 -11.92 4.11 22.36
N HIS A 49 -10.73 3.54 22.16
CA HIS A 49 -10.43 2.14 22.43
C HIS A 49 -9.20 1.99 23.34
N ARG A 50 -9.12 0.87 24.04
CA ARG A 50 -7.95 0.51 24.84
C ARG A 50 -7.07 -0.48 24.06
N ASP A 51 -5.79 -0.16 23.88
CA ASP A 51 -4.85 -1.03 23.20
C ASP A 51 -4.22 -2.10 24.11
N SER A 52 -4.16 -1.88 25.43
CA SER A 52 -3.41 -2.68 26.39
C SER A 52 -4.26 -3.49 27.37
N GLN A 53 -5.56 -3.22 27.51
CA GLN A 53 -6.44 -3.88 28.49
C GLN A 53 -7.68 -4.49 27.84
N ARG A 54 -8.21 -5.57 28.43
CA ARG A 54 -9.45 -6.22 28.01
C ARG A 54 -10.65 -5.51 28.59
N GLY A 55 -11.62 -5.09 27.76
CA GLY A 55 -12.86 -4.40 28.19
C GLY A 55 -12.81 -2.88 27.97
N GLY A 56 -13.90 -2.18 28.31
CA GLY A 56 -14.06 -0.74 28.15
C GLY A 56 -14.28 -0.26 26.71
N GLY A 57 -13.97 1.00 26.46
CA GLY A 57 -14.21 1.67 25.18
C GLY A 57 -15.54 2.41 25.13
N VAL A 58 -15.55 3.60 24.54
CA VAL A 58 -16.74 4.44 24.36
C VAL A 58 -16.83 4.94 22.93
N SER A 59 -18.04 5.11 22.40
CA SER A 59 -18.25 5.56 21.03
C SER A 59 -19.47 6.45 20.86
N VAL A 60 -19.38 7.31 19.85
CA VAL A 60 -20.53 8.03 19.27
C VAL A 60 -20.80 7.47 17.89
N ILE A 61 -22.03 7.02 17.63
CA ILE A 61 -22.53 6.54 16.35
C ILE A 61 -23.52 7.57 15.84
N PHE A 62 -23.43 7.95 14.56
CA PHE A 62 -24.32 8.94 13.98
C PHE A 62 -24.62 8.66 12.50
N GLU A 63 -25.77 9.14 12.01
CA GLU A 63 -26.16 8.98 10.62
C GLU A 63 -25.25 9.81 9.70
N ASP A 64 -24.78 9.23 8.58
CA ASP A 64 -23.85 9.87 7.63
C ASP A 64 -24.42 11.11 6.93
N THR A 65 -25.75 11.29 6.99
CA THR A 65 -26.43 12.48 6.48
C THR A 65 -26.15 13.74 7.31
N ILE A 66 -25.77 13.58 8.58
CA ILE A 66 -25.52 14.69 9.49
C ILE A 66 -24.11 15.25 9.27
N ARG A 67 -24.01 16.56 9.10
CA ARG A 67 -22.73 17.23 8.89
C ARG A 67 -21.92 17.27 10.19
N LYS A 68 -20.85 16.45 10.23
CA LYS A 68 -19.85 16.46 11.30
C LYS A 68 -18.80 17.57 11.03
N GLU A 69 -18.50 18.35 12.05
CA GLU A 69 -17.41 19.33 12.01
C GLU A 69 -16.10 18.75 12.53
N GLN A 70 -16.09 18.29 13.77
CA GLN A 70 -14.89 17.81 14.46
C GLN A 70 -15.22 16.65 15.38
N SER A 71 -14.21 15.81 15.66
CA SER A 71 -14.28 14.80 16.70
C SER A 71 -13.03 14.85 17.55
N LYS A 72 -13.16 14.57 18.85
CA LYS A 72 -12.05 14.62 19.80
C LYS A 72 -12.13 13.45 20.79
N ILE A 73 -10.99 12.84 21.06
CA ILE A 73 -10.78 11.87 22.11
C ILE A 73 -10.13 12.60 23.30
N TYR A 74 -10.62 12.36 24.51
CA TYR A 74 -10.06 12.92 25.73
C TYR A 74 -9.34 11.83 26.52
N ASN A 75 -8.15 12.13 26.98
CA ASN A 75 -7.31 11.19 27.73
C ASN A 75 -7.39 11.53 29.22
N TYR A 76 -8.47 11.09 29.88
CA TYR A 76 -8.61 11.13 31.33
C TYR A 76 -8.24 9.77 31.92
N ARG A 77 -7.85 9.75 33.19
CA ARG A 77 -7.46 8.52 33.86
C ARG A 77 -8.67 7.76 34.43
N SER A 78 -9.66 8.50 34.94
CA SER A 78 -10.79 7.92 35.67
C SER A 78 -11.98 7.53 34.78
N PHE A 79 -12.00 7.99 33.54
CA PHE A 79 -13.06 7.67 32.57
C PHE A 79 -12.59 7.80 31.11
N GLU A 80 -13.28 7.14 30.23
CA GLU A 80 -13.10 7.22 28.78
C GLU A 80 -14.14 8.19 28.20
N CYS A 81 -13.71 9.05 27.29
CA CYS A 81 -14.58 10.09 26.75
C CYS A 81 -14.26 10.40 25.29
N VAL A 82 -15.31 10.54 24.50
CA VAL A 82 -15.22 10.94 23.10
C VAL A 82 -16.30 11.95 22.78
N SER A 83 -15.96 12.97 22.00
CA SER A 83 -16.95 13.96 21.53
C SER A 83 -16.98 14.06 20.02
N VAL A 84 -18.17 14.36 19.49
CA VAL A 84 -18.41 14.70 18.08
C VAL A 84 -19.18 15.99 18.01
N SER A 85 -18.66 16.97 17.28
CA SER A 85 -19.30 18.25 17.02
C SER A 85 -20.08 18.17 15.71
N PHE A 86 -21.36 18.49 15.78
CA PHE A 86 -22.27 18.54 14.64
C PHE A 86 -22.61 19.98 14.28
N MET A 87 -22.74 20.23 12.97
CA MET A 87 -23.11 21.51 12.43
C MET A 87 -24.63 21.56 12.23
N GLY A 88 -25.30 22.53 12.87
CA GLY A 88 -26.69 22.81 12.67
C GLY A 88 -26.94 23.89 11.61
N VAL A 89 -28.21 24.21 11.38
CA VAL A 89 -28.61 25.32 10.52
C VAL A 89 -28.16 26.62 11.19
N HIS A 90 -27.83 27.63 10.40
CA HIS A 90 -27.27 28.92 10.85
C HIS A 90 -26.00 28.84 11.67
N ASP A 91 -25.12 27.88 11.31
CA ASP A 91 -23.79 27.63 11.94
C ASP A 91 -23.83 27.35 13.45
N LYS A 92 -25.01 27.01 13.99
CA LYS A 92 -25.10 26.50 15.37
C LYS A 92 -24.30 25.19 15.49
N LYS A 93 -23.59 25.03 16.59
CA LYS A 93 -22.73 23.86 16.83
C LYS A 93 -23.20 23.14 18.09
N LEU A 94 -23.48 21.83 17.92
CA LEU A 94 -23.81 20.93 19.05
C LEU A 94 -22.69 19.93 19.24
N ILE A 95 -22.15 19.85 20.47
CA ILE A 95 -21.17 18.82 20.84
C ILE A 95 -21.90 17.67 21.54
N PHE A 96 -21.81 16.48 20.98
CA PHE A 96 -22.35 15.27 21.60
C PHE A 96 -21.18 14.48 22.20
N VAL A 97 -21.22 14.26 23.49
CA VAL A 97 -20.15 13.68 24.30
C VAL A 97 -20.62 12.34 24.85
N ALA A 98 -19.90 11.27 24.54
CA ALA A 98 -20.09 9.96 25.13
C ALA A 98 -19.03 9.71 26.21
N LEU A 99 -19.46 9.28 27.40
CA LEU A 99 -18.62 9.03 28.56
C LEU A 99 -18.85 7.61 29.09
N TYR A 100 -17.77 6.94 29.49
CA TYR A 100 -17.81 5.66 30.18
C TYR A 100 -16.81 5.65 31.36
N ARG A 101 -17.30 5.45 32.57
CA ARG A 101 -16.50 5.32 33.78
C ARG A 101 -16.46 3.86 34.24
N CYS A 102 -15.27 3.26 34.36
CA CYS A 102 -15.11 1.86 34.71
C CYS A 102 -15.14 1.56 36.25
N GLY A 103 -15.31 2.51 37.06
CA GLY A 103 -15.47 2.28 38.53
C GLY A 103 -14.19 1.97 39.33
N ASP A 104 -13.09 1.63 38.67
CA ASP A 104 -11.84 1.17 39.32
C ASP A 104 -11.02 2.30 39.96
N GLU A 105 -11.24 3.53 39.53
CA GLU A 105 -10.53 4.71 40.05
C GLU A 105 -11.36 5.46 41.09
N PRO A 106 -10.68 6.15 42.06
CA PRO A 106 -11.37 6.85 43.13
C PRO A 106 -12.36 7.91 42.65
N MET A 107 -13.51 8.01 43.30
CA MET A 107 -14.55 9.00 42.95
C MET A 107 -14.04 10.44 43.01
N SER A 108 -13.15 10.75 43.93
CA SER A 108 -12.54 12.08 44.08
C SER A 108 -11.74 12.49 42.86
N LEU A 109 -11.04 11.55 42.22
CA LEU A 109 -10.32 11.78 40.96
C LEU A 109 -11.30 12.01 39.80
N PHE A 110 -12.34 11.18 39.74
CA PHE A 110 -13.39 11.31 38.71
C PHE A 110 -14.05 12.70 38.79
N LEU A 111 -14.48 13.12 39.96
CA LEU A 111 -15.15 14.42 40.15
C LEU A 111 -14.25 15.60 39.72
N LYS A 112 -12.94 15.50 40.00
CA LYS A 112 -11.97 16.50 39.53
C LYS A 112 -11.85 16.52 38.03
N GLU A 113 -11.57 15.37 37.40
CA GLU A 113 -11.40 15.26 35.95
C GLU A 113 -12.70 15.57 35.18
N PHE A 114 -13.85 15.19 35.73
CA PHE A 114 -15.16 15.52 35.17
C PHE A 114 -15.42 17.03 35.19
N ARG A 115 -15.07 17.72 36.29
CA ARG A 115 -15.13 19.18 36.34
C ARG A 115 -14.25 19.81 35.27
N ASP A 116 -13.02 19.32 35.07
CA ASP A 116 -12.11 19.83 34.04
C ASP A 116 -12.69 19.65 32.63
N LEU A 117 -13.36 18.51 32.36
CA LEU A 117 -14.07 18.26 31.09
C LEU A 117 -15.21 19.28 30.90
N ILE A 118 -16.10 19.42 31.89
CA ILE A 118 -17.24 20.32 31.82
C ILE A 118 -16.79 21.78 31.66
N GLU A 119 -15.76 22.20 32.38
CA GLU A 119 -15.18 23.53 32.27
C GLU A 119 -14.65 23.78 30.82
N SER A 120 -13.91 22.81 30.24
CA SER A 120 -13.44 22.87 28.85
C SER A 120 -14.58 22.97 27.85
N LEU A 121 -15.65 22.23 28.04
CA LEU A 121 -16.86 22.28 27.18
C LEU A 121 -17.60 23.61 27.32
N HIS A 122 -17.78 24.09 28.53
CA HIS A 122 -18.46 25.35 28.85
C HIS A 122 -17.75 26.57 28.21
N PHE A 123 -16.43 26.63 28.30
CA PHE A 123 -15.63 27.71 27.71
C PHE A 123 -15.52 27.62 26.17
N SER A 124 -15.92 26.51 25.58
CA SER A 124 -15.95 26.41 24.10
C SER A 124 -17.06 27.20 23.43
N HIS A 125 -17.97 27.84 24.22
CA HIS A 125 -19.16 28.59 23.77
C HIS A 125 -20.11 27.80 22.85
N LYS A 126 -20.04 26.47 22.87
CA LYS A 126 -20.90 25.59 22.09
C LYS A 126 -21.96 24.95 22.97
N ASP A 127 -23.09 24.59 22.36
CA ASP A 127 -24.08 23.76 23.02
C ASP A 127 -23.57 22.33 23.10
N PHE A 128 -23.77 21.66 24.25
CA PHE A 128 -23.29 20.29 24.43
C PHE A 128 -24.25 19.42 25.23
N ILE A 129 -24.18 18.12 24.94
CA ILE A 129 -24.87 17.07 25.69
C ILE A 129 -23.79 16.04 26.09
N VAL A 130 -23.77 15.65 27.37
CA VAL A 130 -22.94 14.56 27.87
C VAL A 130 -23.84 13.40 28.23
N CYS A 131 -23.60 12.22 27.68
CA CYS A 131 -24.37 11.02 27.96
C CYS A 131 -23.48 9.78 28.02
N GLY A 132 -23.93 8.77 28.75
CA GLY A 132 -23.24 7.51 28.91
C GLY A 132 -23.34 6.92 30.30
N ASP A 133 -22.50 5.92 30.59
CA ASP A 133 -22.46 5.23 31.87
C ASP A 133 -21.42 5.87 32.80
N PHE A 134 -21.93 6.46 33.88
CA PHE A 134 -21.12 7.16 34.85
C PHE A 134 -20.72 6.27 36.03
N ASN A 135 -21.36 5.11 36.17
CA ASN A 135 -21.21 4.24 37.36
C ASN A 135 -21.36 5.01 38.70
N ILE A 136 -22.29 6.00 38.71
CA ILE A 136 -22.68 6.77 39.90
C ILE A 136 -24.15 6.43 40.15
N HIS A 137 -24.47 5.95 41.33
CA HIS A 137 -25.84 5.62 41.75
C HIS A 137 -26.62 6.90 42.06
N CYS A 138 -27.06 7.65 41.06
CA CYS A 138 -27.71 8.95 41.20
C CYS A 138 -29.04 8.90 41.95
N ASN A 139 -29.64 7.74 42.12
CA ASN A 139 -30.82 7.51 42.99
C ASN A 139 -30.51 7.45 44.48
N ASP A 140 -29.23 7.37 44.88
CA ASP A 140 -28.80 7.42 46.28
C ASP A 140 -28.47 8.87 46.69
N VAL A 141 -29.49 9.64 47.02
CA VAL A 141 -29.37 11.08 47.37
C VAL A 141 -28.63 11.33 48.67
N LEU A 142 -28.43 10.32 49.52
CA LEU A 142 -27.70 10.45 50.79
C LEU A 142 -26.18 10.31 50.62
N ASN A 143 -25.75 9.86 49.48
CA ASN A 143 -24.33 9.67 49.22
C ASN A 143 -23.62 11.03 48.99
N SER A 144 -22.57 11.30 49.76
CA SER A 144 -21.81 12.54 49.68
C SER A 144 -21.16 12.79 48.33
N ASP A 145 -20.79 11.73 47.60
CA ASP A 145 -20.18 11.84 46.25
C ASP A 145 -21.22 12.20 45.22
N VAL A 146 -22.46 11.71 45.35
CA VAL A 146 -23.60 12.10 44.52
C VAL A 146 -23.91 13.57 44.72
N THR A 147 -23.91 14.04 45.98
CA THR A 147 -24.11 15.45 46.31
C THR A 147 -23.06 16.33 45.63
N ARG A 148 -21.76 15.97 45.71
CA ARG A 148 -20.67 16.70 45.08
C ARG A 148 -20.78 16.69 43.53
N PHE A 149 -21.23 15.58 42.96
CA PHE A 149 -21.50 15.51 41.54
C PHE A 149 -22.58 16.51 41.09
N TYR A 150 -23.70 16.59 41.80
CA TYR A 150 -24.75 17.57 41.54
C TYR A 150 -24.28 19.02 41.79
N GLU A 151 -23.41 19.26 42.78
CA GLU A 151 -22.77 20.57 42.96
C GLU A 151 -22.00 21.03 41.73
N ILE A 152 -21.26 20.10 41.09
CA ILE A 152 -20.55 20.40 39.83
C ILE A 152 -21.57 20.75 38.72
N LEU A 153 -22.64 19.97 38.53
CA LEU A 153 -23.65 20.24 37.53
C LEU A 153 -24.29 21.61 37.77
N ASN A 154 -24.71 21.92 38.97
CA ASN A 154 -25.33 23.20 39.34
C ASN A 154 -24.40 24.39 39.10
N ALA A 155 -23.10 24.25 39.38
CA ALA A 155 -22.10 25.31 39.17
C ALA A 155 -21.98 25.73 37.67
N PHE A 156 -22.31 24.85 36.75
CA PHE A 156 -22.29 25.12 35.29
C PHE A 156 -23.70 25.22 34.67
N SER A 157 -24.78 25.36 35.47
CA SER A 157 -26.15 25.38 35.04
C SER A 157 -26.54 24.14 34.20
N LEU A 158 -26.01 22.97 34.55
CA LEU A 158 -26.34 21.70 33.90
C LEU A 158 -27.36 20.94 34.75
N GLN A 159 -28.19 20.16 34.06
CA GLN A 159 -29.18 19.29 34.65
C GLN A 159 -28.98 17.85 34.10
N GLN A 160 -29.08 16.88 35.02
CA GLN A 160 -29.22 15.46 34.73
C GLN A 160 -30.70 15.16 34.54
N LEU A 161 -31.09 14.51 33.43
CA LEU A 161 -32.46 14.41 32.95
C LEU A 161 -33.09 13.01 33.09
N VAL A 162 -32.33 11.97 33.48
CA VAL A 162 -32.80 10.59 33.57
C VAL A 162 -33.24 10.29 35.01
N ASN A 163 -34.51 10.02 35.23
CA ASN A 163 -35.07 9.76 36.54
C ASN A 163 -35.45 8.29 36.79
N GLU A 164 -35.49 7.47 35.77
CA GLU A 164 -35.84 6.06 35.83
C GLU A 164 -34.56 5.19 36.00
N PRO A 165 -34.68 4.00 36.65
CA PRO A 165 -33.57 3.05 36.70
C PRO A 165 -33.10 2.61 35.32
N THR A 166 -31.76 2.63 35.14
CA THR A 166 -31.14 2.32 33.84
C THR A 166 -30.40 0.97 33.82
N HIS A 167 -30.30 0.33 34.98
CA HIS A 167 -29.63 -0.96 35.15
C HIS A 167 -30.57 -1.99 35.80
N ILE A 168 -30.39 -3.29 35.48
CA ILE A 168 -31.25 -4.39 36.03
C ILE A 168 -31.28 -4.46 37.56
N LYS A 169 -30.30 -3.88 38.24
CA LYS A 169 -30.26 -3.76 39.71
C LYS A 169 -31.01 -2.53 40.27
N SER A 170 -31.85 -1.93 39.45
CA SER A 170 -32.66 -0.74 39.82
C SER A 170 -31.84 0.53 40.15
N ASN A 171 -30.61 0.64 39.63
CA ASN A 171 -29.75 1.81 39.76
C ASN A 171 -29.89 2.73 38.54
N THR A 172 -29.81 4.04 38.76
CA THR A 172 -29.70 5.04 37.70
C THR A 172 -28.24 5.44 37.52
N ILE A 173 -27.53 4.80 36.61
CA ILE A 173 -26.09 4.98 36.37
C ILE A 173 -25.77 5.50 34.96
N ASP A 174 -26.69 5.33 33.98
CA ASP A 174 -26.61 5.92 32.66
C ASP A 174 -27.31 7.27 32.68
N LEU A 175 -26.60 8.34 32.34
CA LEU A 175 -27.07 9.70 32.52
C LEU A 175 -27.12 10.46 31.19
N VAL A 176 -27.97 11.47 31.15
CA VAL A 176 -28.04 12.47 30.07
C VAL A 176 -27.99 13.86 30.72
N ILE A 177 -26.95 14.61 30.41
CA ILE A 177 -26.64 15.89 31.04
C ILE A 177 -26.56 16.98 29.97
N CYS A 178 -27.30 18.08 30.15
CA CYS A 178 -27.22 19.27 29.32
C CYS A 178 -27.59 20.52 30.09
N ASN A 179 -27.45 21.70 29.46
CA ASN A 179 -28.06 22.92 29.92
C ASN A 179 -29.46 23.03 29.26
N PRO A 180 -30.57 22.94 30.00
CA PRO A 180 -31.92 22.90 29.44
C PRO A 180 -32.35 24.25 28.81
N GLU A 181 -31.70 25.35 29.17
CA GLU A 181 -31.94 26.66 28.55
C GLU A 181 -31.28 26.78 27.17
N ARG A 182 -30.27 25.99 26.88
CA ARG A 182 -29.50 26.03 25.62
C ARG A 182 -29.84 24.88 24.68
N VAL A 183 -30.07 23.67 25.23
CA VAL A 183 -30.40 22.48 24.45
C VAL A 183 -31.73 21.91 24.94
N SER A 184 -32.74 22.01 24.11
CA SER A 184 -34.07 21.45 24.40
C SER A 184 -34.08 19.95 24.16
N ILE A 185 -34.28 19.16 25.20
CA ILE A 185 -34.43 17.70 25.16
C ILE A 185 -35.85 17.35 25.61
N SER A 186 -36.53 16.52 24.84
CA SER A 186 -37.88 16.04 25.11
C SER A 186 -37.97 14.51 24.97
N ASP A 187 -39.11 13.95 25.44
CA ASP A 187 -39.51 12.54 25.27
C ASP A 187 -38.40 11.54 25.74
N ILE A 188 -37.89 11.78 26.96
CA ILE A 188 -36.91 10.87 27.56
C ILE A 188 -37.61 9.58 27.97
N ASN A 189 -37.22 8.47 27.43
CA ASN A 189 -37.76 7.14 27.68
C ASN A 189 -36.63 6.13 27.97
N VAL A 190 -36.78 5.36 29.03
CA VAL A 190 -35.88 4.28 29.40
C VAL A 190 -36.49 2.95 28.95
N CYS A 191 -35.77 2.17 28.15
CA CYS A 191 -36.24 0.91 27.59
C CYS A 191 -35.36 -0.25 28.09
N ALA A 192 -35.94 -1.19 28.83
CA ALA A 192 -35.26 -2.33 29.40
C ALA A 192 -35.06 -3.52 28.41
N ASP A 193 -35.71 -3.50 27.23
CA ASP A 193 -35.58 -4.57 26.24
C ASP A 193 -34.31 -4.36 25.37
N THR A 194 -33.17 -4.70 25.92
CA THR A 194 -31.86 -4.49 25.33
C THR A 194 -31.02 -5.77 25.31
N PRO A 195 -30.02 -5.88 24.47
CA PRO A 195 -29.08 -7.01 24.51
C PRO A 195 -28.03 -6.90 25.66
N SER A 196 -28.22 -6.01 26.61
CA SER A 196 -27.35 -5.71 27.74
C SER A 196 -28.11 -5.75 29.05
N ASP A 197 -27.43 -5.74 30.17
CA ASP A 197 -27.93 -5.48 31.53
C ASP A 197 -28.26 -4.00 31.78
N HIS A 198 -27.86 -3.11 30.87
CA HIS A 198 -28.26 -1.71 30.86
C HIS A 198 -29.44 -1.45 29.93
N SER A 199 -30.31 -0.53 30.36
CA SER A 199 -31.41 -0.03 29.56
C SER A 199 -30.95 0.98 28.50
N VAL A 200 -31.67 1.08 27.37
CA VAL A 200 -31.42 2.13 26.38
C VAL A 200 -32.25 3.35 26.70
N ILE A 201 -31.63 4.52 26.69
CA ILE A 201 -32.26 5.81 26.88
C ILE A 201 -32.50 6.45 25.52
N TYR A 202 -33.73 6.77 25.22
CA TYR A 202 -34.15 7.51 24.01
C TYR A 202 -34.59 8.90 24.38
N PHE A 203 -34.20 9.89 23.58
CA PHE A 203 -34.67 11.25 23.74
C PHE A 203 -34.66 12.00 22.40
N ASN A 204 -35.48 13.01 22.29
CA ASN A 204 -35.51 13.92 21.16
C ASN A 204 -34.69 15.18 21.48
N ILE A 205 -33.92 15.64 20.51
CA ILE A 205 -33.19 16.91 20.57
C ILE A 205 -33.81 17.85 19.54
N ASP A 206 -34.27 19.01 19.99
CA ASP A 206 -34.75 20.07 19.08
C ASP A 206 -33.53 20.78 18.48
N TYR A 207 -32.93 20.12 17.48
CA TYR A 207 -31.74 20.61 16.81
C TYR A 207 -31.76 20.30 15.32
N GLN A 208 -31.87 21.36 14.52
CA GLN A 208 -31.86 21.22 13.07
C GLN A 208 -30.42 21.06 12.55
N THR A 209 -30.08 19.86 12.10
CA THR A 209 -28.78 19.59 11.52
C THR A 209 -28.66 20.07 10.08
N SER A 210 -27.50 20.61 9.68
CA SER A 210 -27.21 20.85 8.28
C SER A 210 -26.81 19.50 7.63
N LEU A 211 -27.41 19.23 6.47
CA LEU A 211 -27.11 18.05 5.69
C LEU A 211 -25.82 18.26 4.90
N ASN A 212 -25.09 17.16 4.62
CA ASN A 212 -23.95 17.21 3.71
C ASN A 212 -24.41 17.64 2.32
N GLU A 213 -23.76 18.65 1.74
CA GLU A 213 -24.04 19.08 0.39
C GLU A 213 -23.77 17.96 -0.63
N PRO A 214 -24.70 17.74 -1.57
CA PRO A 214 -24.49 16.75 -2.60
C PRO A 214 -23.37 17.17 -3.54
N GLN A 215 -22.42 16.29 -3.79
CA GLN A 215 -21.36 16.54 -4.76
C GLN A 215 -21.87 16.34 -6.17
N VAL A 216 -21.74 17.35 -7.03
CA VAL A 216 -21.98 17.21 -8.47
C VAL A 216 -20.75 16.60 -9.11
N VAL A 217 -20.87 15.36 -9.58
CA VAL A 217 -19.80 14.65 -10.29
C VAL A 217 -20.12 14.58 -11.77
N ALA A 218 -19.23 15.10 -12.60
CA ALA A 218 -19.28 14.91 -14.04
C ALA A 218 -18.79 13.50 -14.41
N PHE A 219 -19.52 12.78 -15.23
CA PHE A 219 -19.15 11.44 -15.69
C PHE A 219 -19.61 11.21 -17.12
N ARG A 220 -18.97 10.23 -17.79
CA ARG A 220 -19.40 9.74 -19.09
C ARG A 220 -19.91 8.31 -18.93
N ASP A 221 -20.98 7.99 -19.62
CA ASP A 221 -21.60 6.68 -19.60
C ASP A 221 -20.97 5.75 -20.65
N VAL A 222 -19.70 5.43 -20.43
CA VAL A 222 -18.87 4.66 -21.37
C VAL A 222 -19.33 3.21 -21.50
N HIS A 223 -19.99 2.65 -20.47
CA HIS A 223 -20.43 1.25 -20.46
C HIS A 223 -21.68 1.00 -21.32
N ASN A 224 -22.44 2.04 -21.65
CA ASN A 224 -23.66 1.95 -22.44
C ASN A 224 -23.48 2.45 -23.88
N ILE A 225 -22.24 2.58 -24.36
CA ILE A 225 -21.94 2.90 -25.74
C ILE A 225 -22.31 1.70 -26.63
N ASN A 226 -23.01 1.96 -27.74
CA ASN A 226 -23.15 0.95 -28.79
C ASN A 226 -21.78 0.77 -29.49
N GLU A 227 -21.13 -0.35 -29.24
CA GLU A 227 -19.77 -0.62 -29.74
C GLU A 227 -19.70 -0.62 -31.28
N ASN A 228 -20.74 -1.08 -31.97
CA ASN A 228 -20.74 -1.15 -33.44
C ASN A 228 -20.82 0.23 -34.06
N ASP A 229 -21.76 1.08 -33.60
CA ASP A 229 -21.91 2.45 -34.09
C ASP A 229 -20.66 3.28 -33.79
N PHE A 230 -20.08 3.08 -32.61
CA PHE A 230 -18.84 3.76 -32.19
C PHE A 230 -17.65 3.35 -33.10
N LYS A 231 -17.52 2.07 -33.42
CA LYS A 231 -16.48 1.56 -34.34
C LYS A 231 -16.66 2.11 -35.75
N GLN A 232 -17.87 2.11 -36.26
CA GLN A 232 -18.18 2.61 -37.61
C GLN A 232 -17.86 4.10 -37.77
N ASP A 233 -18.28 4.93 -36.79
CA ASP A 233 -17.95 6.35 -36.82
C ASP A 233 -16.43 6.59 -36.73
N LEU A 234 -15.76 5.77 -35.92
CA LEU A 234 -14.33 5.85 -35.74
C LEU A 234 -13.57 5.49 -37.00
N GLU A 235 -13.96 4.40 -37.69
CA GLU A 235 -13.38 3.94 -38.96
C GLU A 235 -13.56 5.00 -40.06
N THR A 236 -14.76 5.56 -40.20
CA THR A 236 -15.06 6.58 -41.20
C THR A 236 -14.18 7.81 -41.03
N LYS A 237 -14.10 8.35 -39.82
CA LYS A 237 -13.32 9.55 -39.53
C LYS A 237 -11.81 9.33 -39.59
N LEU A 238 -11.35 8.16 -39.17
CA LEU A 238 -9.92 7.81 -39.21
C LEU A 238 -9.43 7.44 -40.58
N ALA A 239 -10.28 6.93 -41.48
CA ALA A 239 -9.96 6.74 -42.90
C ALA A 239 -9.73 8.09 -43.62
N GLU A 240 -10.58 9.11 -43.35
CA GLU A 240 -10.37 10.47 -43.85
C GLU A 240 -9.01 11.04 -43.33
N PHE A 241 -8.70 10.87 -42.06
CA PHE A 241 -7.43 11.30 -41.48
C PHE A 241 -6.23 10.58 -42.09
N HIS A 242 -6.30 9.28 -42.32
CA HIS A 242 -5.23 8.47 -42.93
C HIS A 242 -4.90 8.97 -44.36
N THR A 243 -5.92 9.21 -45.17
CA THR A 243 -5.77 9.70 -46.53
C THR A 243 -5.15 11.10 -46.58
N GLN A 244 -5.58 11.99 -45.69
CA GLN A 244 -5.02 13.34 -45.61
C GLN A 244 -3.56 13.34 -45.17
N SER A 245 -3.17 12.46 -44.23
CA SER A 245 -1.80 12.35 -43.73
C SER A 245 -0.84 11.77 -44.77
N LEU A 246 -1.31 10.93 -45.70
CA LEU A 246 -0.51 10.40 -46.82
C LEU A 246 -0.26 11.46 -47.90
N ASN A 247 -1.24 12.34 -48.13
CA ASN A 247 -1.17 13.34 -49.19
C ASN A 247 -0.42 14.62 -48.80
N SER A 248 -0.27 14.88 -47.51
CA SER A 248 0.46 16.04 -46.99
C SER A 248 1.19 15.61 -45.74
N PRO A 249 2.53 15.44 -45.77
CA PRO A 249 3.29 15.05 -44.58
C PRO A 249 3.19 16.15 -43.52
N SER A 250 2.22 15.99 -42.63
CA SER A 250 2.01 16.88 -41.50
C SER A 250 3.07 16.59 -40.44
N ASP A 251 3.49 17.64 -39.73
CA ASP A 251 4.31 17.53 -38.53
C ASP A 251 3.67 16.57 -37.48
N PHE A 252 4.50 15.77 -36.80
CA PHE A 252 4.03 14.80 -35.79
C PHE A 252 3.08 15.41 -34.78
N LYS A 253 3.35 16.64 -34.32
CA LYS A 253 2.51 17.37 -33.37
C LYS A 253 1.12 17.64 -33.89
N SER A 254 0.99 18.09 -35.16
CA SER A 254 -0.29 18.38 -35.81
C SER A 254 -1.08 17.10 -36.02
N SER A 255 -0.41 16.00 -36.44
CA SER A 255 -1.03 14.69 -36.59
C SER A 255 -1.60 14.14 -35.31
N VAL A 256 -0.83 14.21 -34.20
CA VAL A 256 -1.30 13.80 -32.86
C VAL A 256 -2.50 14.65 -32.40
N THR A 257 -2.46 15.96 -32.64
CA THR A 257 -3.53 16.88 -32.25
C THR A 257 -4.83 16.56 -33.01
N SER A 258 -4.76 16.36 -34.30
CA SER A 258 -5.91 15.99 -35.16
C SER A 258 -6.46 14.62 -34.75
N PHE A 259 -5.61 13.64 -34.58
CA PHE A 259 -6.00 12.30 -34.14
C PHE A 259 -6.72 12.31 -32.78
N ASN A 260 -6.20 13.06 -31.80
CA ASN A 260 -6.82 13.19 -30.47
C ASN A 260 -8.17 13.92 -30.56
N LYS A 261 -8.29 14.93 -31.42
CA LYS A 261 -9.53 15.69 -31.62
C LYS A 261 -10.63 14.78 -32.21
N ILE A 262 -10.31 14.01 -33.24
CA ILE A 262 -11.26 13.06 -33.84
C ILE A 262 -11.79 12.09 -32.79
N GLN A 263 -10.90 11.51 -31.99
CA GLN A 263 -11.31 10.58 -30.92
C GLN A 263 -12.20 11.26 -29.87
N GLN A 264 -11.87 12.49 -29.50
CA GLN A 264 -12.66 13.26 -28.54
C GLN A 264 -14.04 13.60 -29.08
N ASP A 265 -14.14 14.05 -30.34
CA ASP A 265 -15.41 14.41 -30.98
C ASP A 265 -16.35 13.18 -31.07
N ILE A 266 -15.80 12.01 -31.40
CA ILE A 266 -16.56 10.75 -31.44
C ILE A 266 -17.02 10.33 -30.02
N LEU A 267 -16.13 10.43 -29.02
CA LEU A 267 -16.52 10.15 -27.65
C LEU A 267 -17.61 11.11 -27.16
N ASP A 268 -17.54 12.38 -27.51
CA ASP A 268 -18.54 13.39 -27.15
C ASP A 268 -19.89 13.11 -27.80
N LYS A 269 -19.92 12.57 -29.02
CA LYS A 269 -21.12 12.11 -29.72
C LYS A 269 -21.77 10.93 -29.01
N HIS A 270 -21.02 9.88 -28.68
CA HIS A 270 -21.56 8.62 -28.14
C HIS A 270 -21.71 8.59 -26.61
N ALA A 271 -20.87 9.32 -25.89
CA ALA A 271 -20.89 9.41 -24.43
C ALA A 271 -20.67 10.86 -23.96
N PRO A 272 -21.62 11.75 -24.18
CA PRO A 272 -21.53 13.14 -23.70
C PRO A 272 -21.35 13.20 -22.18
N VAL A 273 -20.69 14.26 -21.70
CA VAL A 273 -20.48 14.47 -20.27
C VAL A 273 -21.81 14.73 -19.59
N LYS A 274 -22.22 13.86 -18.71
CA LYS A 274 -23.42 13.98 -17.86
C LYS A 274 -23.00 14.40 -16.46
N LYS A 275 -23.83 15.19 -15.79
CA LYS A 275 -23.66 15.56 -14.38
C LYS A 275 -24.59 14.69 -13.53
N LYS A 276 -24.05 14.05 -12.50
CA LYS A 276 -24.83 13.28 -11.53
C LYS A 276 -24.57 13.84 -10.15
N ILE A 277 -25.65 14.06 -9.43
CA ILE A 277 -25.57 14.40 -8.02
C ILE A 277 -25.23 13.14 -7.25
N LYS A 278 -24.05 13.11 -6.65
CA LYS A 278 -23.58 12.02 -5.82
C LYS A 278 -23.80 12.38 -4.35
N PHE A 279 -24.73 11.68 -3.72
CA PHE A 279 -24.82 11.67 -2.27
C PHE A 279 -23.74 10.71 -1.74
N ASN A 280 -23.08 11.07 -0.63
CA ASN A 280 -22.05 10.21 -0.02
C ASN A 280 -22.58 8.85 0.50
N ASN A 281 -23.84 8.54 0.22
CA ASN A 281 -24.57 7.34 0.63
C ASN A 281 -24.83 6.40 -0.54
N ASP A 282 -23.82 5.98 -1.30
CA ASP A 282 -23.95 4.85 -2.23
C ASP A 282 -24.23 3.59 -1.41
N LYS A 283 -25.52 3.26 -1.25
CA LYS A 283 -25.93 2.01 -0.58
C LYS A 283 -25.31 0.83 -1.33
N PRO A 284 -24.78 -0.17 -0.63
CA PRO A 284 -24.18 -1.34 -1.27
C PRO A 284 -25.17 -2.01 -2.24
N LYS A 285 -24.68 -2.46 -3.39
CA LYS A 285 -25.52 -3.06 -4.45
C LYS A 285 -26.30 -4.30 -4.00
N TRP A 286 -25.89 -4.97 -2.92
CA TRP A 286 -26.63 -6.11 -2.35
C TRP A 286 -27.90 -5.69 -1.61
N MET A 287 -28.10 -4.39 -1.31
CA MET A 287 -29.33 -3.84 -0.71
C MET A 287 -30.37 -3.55 -1.78
N ASP A 288 -30.91 -4.58 -2.36
CA ASP A 288 -31.94 -4.51 -3.40
C ASP A 288 -33.34 -4.18 -2.85
N ARG A 289 -34.33 -4.21 -3.74
CA ARG A 289 -35.73 -3.90 -3.41
C ARG A 289 -36.33 -4.90 -2.41
N GLU A 290 -36.07 -6.20 -2.59
CA GLU A 290 -36.58 -7.27 -1.73
C GLU A 290 -36.10 -7.09 -0.28
N PHE A 291 -34.81 -6.77 -0.09
CA PHE A 291 -34.27 -6.47 1.24
C PHE A 291 -34.94 -5.26 1.89
N LYS A 292 -35.20 -4.18 1.11
CA LYS A 292 -35.87 -2.98 1.63
C LYS A 292 -37.30 -3.27 2.06
N GLU A 293 -38.03 -4.10 1.32
CA GLU A 293 -39.39 -4.52 1.64
C GLU A 293 -39.43 -5.40 2.91
N ALA A 294 -38.56 -6.39 3.01
CA ALA A 294 -38.46 -7.24 4.20
C ALA A 294 -38.09 -6.42 5.47
N ARG A 295 -37.21 -5.45 5.32
CA ARG A 295 -36.84 -4.52 6.40
C ARG A 295 -38.01 -3.63 6.82
N ALA A 296 -38.80 -3.15 5.88
CA ALA A 296 -39.99 -2.34 6.16
C ALA A 296 -41.07 -3.15 6.88
N ASP A 297 -41.29 -4.42 6.48
CA ASP A 297 -42.22 -5.34 7.13
C ASP A 297 -41.79 -5.63 8.58
N ARG A 298 -40.51 -5.94 8.81
CA ARG A 298 -39.97 -6.11 10.17
C ARG A 298 -40.24 -4.89 11.04
N ARG A 299 -40.04 -3.66 10.50
CA ARG A 299 -40.33 -2.40 11.24
C ARG A 299 -41.79 -2.27 11.59
N LYS A 300 -42.74 -2.65 10.69
CA LYS A 300 -44.16 -2.64 10.97
C LYS A 300 -44.51 -3.58 12.12
N LYS A 301 -43.97 -4.81 12.09
CA LYS A 301 -44.18 -5.81 13.13
C LYS A 301 -43.60 -5.40 14.48
N TYR A 302 -42.41 -4.77 14.48
CA TYR A 302 -41.80 -4.18 15.67
C TYR A 302 -42.69 -3.09 16.28
N LYS A 303 -43.19 -2.14 15.48
CA LYS A 303 -44.07 -1.07 15.95
C LYS A 303 -45.39 -1.63 16.50
N LYS A 304 -45.94 -2.68 15.90
CA LYS A 304 -47.15 -3.37 16.38
C LYS A 304 -46.90 -3.96 17.76
N TRP A 305 -45.84 -4.77 17.92
CA TRP A 305 -45.49 -5.36 19.22
C TRP A 305 -45.22 -4.29 20.30
N ARG A 306 -44.54 -3.21 19.95
CA ARG A 306 -44.29 -2.11 20.90
C ARG A 306 -45.58 -1.49 21.44
N ARG A 307 -46.63 -1.43 20.60
CA ARG A 307 -47.94 -0.90 20.96
C ARG A 307 -48.76 -1.90 21.77
N THR A 308 -48.79 -3.16 21.35
CA THR A 308 -49.68 -4.17 21.96
C THR A 308 -49.05 -4.85 23.18
N ARG A 309 -47.69 -4.94 23.24
CA ARG A 309 -46.94 -5.71 24.24
C ARG A 309 -47.34 -7.18 24.32
N ASP A 310 -48.05 -7.70 23.35
CA ASP A 310 -48.55 -9.05 23.27
C ASP A 310 -47.43 -10.03 22.85
N ASP A 311 -47.37 -11.22 23.46
CA ASP A 311 -46.38 -12.23 23.18
C ASP A 311 -46.53 -12.84 21.77
N CYS A 312 -47.70 -12.88 21.20
CA CYS A 312 -47.90 -13.29 19.80
C CYS A 312 -47.24 -12.31 18.84
N ASP A 313 -47.46 -11.02 19.03
CA ASP A 313 -46.88 -9.97 18.23
C ASP A 313 -45.34 -9.94 18.40
N ARG A 314 -44.83 -10.25 19.60
CA ARG A 314 -43.41 -10.43 19.88
C ARG A 314 -42.80 -11.58 19.05
N ASN A 315 -43.46 -12.74 19.02
CA ASN A 315 -43.00 -13.89 18.27
C ASN A 315 -42.99 -13.64 16.76
N ILE A 316 -44.00 -12.92 16.24
CA ILE A 316 -44.06 -12.48 14.84
C ILE A 316 -42.90 -11.55 14.51
N PHE A 317 -42.60 -10.60 15.39
CA PHE A 317 -41.45 -9.70 15.21
C PHE A 317 -40.12 -10.46 15.25
N VAL A 318 -39.92 -11.36 16.22
CA VAL A 318 -38.69 -12.18 16.33
C VAL A 318 -38.46 -13.02 15.08
N THR A 319 -39.52 -13.62 14.51
CA THR A 319 -39.46 -14.38 13.25
C THR A 319 -39.04 -13.48 12.07
N ALA A 320 -39.67 -12.31 11.93
CA ALA A 320 -39.32 -11.36 10.89
C ALA A 320 -37.89 -10.82 11.05
N ARG A 321 -37.44 -10.63 12.30
CA ARG A 321 -36.07 -10.23 12.61
C ARG A 321 -35.06 -11.29 12.14
N LYS A 322 -35.32 -12.58 12.44
CA LYS A 322 -34.47 -13.69 12.01
C LYS A 322 -34.44 -13.77 10.47
N PHE A 323 -35.58 -13.68 9.81
CA PHE A 323 -35.68 -13.70 8.35
C PHE A 323 -34.83 -12.63 7.68
N VAL A 324 -34.90 -11.36 8.18
CA VAL A 324 -34.07 -10.26 7.65
C VAL A 324 -32.57 -10.51 7.89
N ALA A 325 -32.19 -11.07 9.04
CA ALA A 325 -30.78 -11.37 9.34
C ALA A 325 -30.23 -12.45 8.40
N ASP A 326 -31.01 -13.54 8.15
CA ASP A 326 -30.63 -14.61 7.24
C ASP A 326 -30.54 -14.09 5.79
N MET A 327 -31.46 -13.21 5.37
CA MET A 327 -31.46 -12.57 4.05
C MET A 327 -30.22 -11.69 3.86
N VAL A 328 -29.82 -10.90 4.86
CA VAL A 328 -28.57 -10.09 4.81
C VAL A 328 -27.36 -10.99 4.60
N LEU A 329 -27.28 -12.08 5.34
CA LEU A 329 -26.16 -13.02 5.22
C LEU A 329 -26.08 -13.63 3.81
N ALA A 330 -27.21 -14.11 3.28
CA ALA A 330 -27.29 -14.71 1.94
C ALA A 330 -26.93 -13.70 0.83
N LYS A 331 -27.53 -12.49 0.86
CA LYS A 331 -27.28 -11.45 -0.16
C LYS A 331 -25.83 -10.95 -0.11
N LYS A 332 -25.27 -10.75 1.07
CA LYS A 332 -23.85 -10.41 1.22
C LYS A 332 -22.95 -11.51 0.66
N LYS A 333 -23.21 -12.76 1.01
CA LYS A 333 -22.44 -13.90 0.52
C LYS A 333 -22.42 -13.92 -1.01
N ASN A 334 -23.57 -13.86 -1.66
CA ASN A 334 -23.67 -13.87 -3.12
C ASN A 334 -22.96 -12.67 -3.78
N TYR A 335 -23.12 -11.47 -3.23
CA TYR A 335 -22.51 -10.27 -3.76
C TYR A 335 -20.97 -10.30 -3.68
N TYR A 336 -20.41 -10.67 -2.52
CA TYR A 336 -18.97 -10.70 -2.33
C TYR A 336 -18.30 -11.86 -3.04
N SER A 337 -18.97 -13.03 -3.09
CA SER A 337 -18.51 -14.16 -3.91
C SER A 337 -18.37 -13.77 -5.38
N SER A 338 -19.37 -13.08 -5.94
CA SER A 338 -19.31 -12.62 -7.33
C SER A 338 -18.17 -11.62 -7.55
N LEU A 339 -17.90 -10.72 -6.59
CA LEU A 339 -16.81 -9.77 -6.67
C LEU A 339 -15.43 -10.45 -6.63
N ILE A 340 -15.25 -11.43 -5.76
CA ILE A 340 -13.98 -12.17 -5.61
C ILE A 340 -13.73 -13.04 -6.84
N SER A 341 -14.74 -13.75 -7.34
CA SER A 341 -14.63 -14.56 -8.56
C SER A 341 -14.25 -13.74 -9.79
N ASN A 342 -14.77 -12.52 -9.90
CA ASN A 342 -14.42 -11.60 -10.99
C ASN A 342 -13.01 -11.01 -10.90
N CYS A 343 -12.30 -11.19 -9.79
CA CYS A 343 -10.92 -10.72 -9.65
C CYS A 343 -9.89 -11.53 -10.45
N HIS A 344 -10.26 -12.67 -11.04
CA HIS A 344 -9.40 -13.53 -11.88
C HIS A 344 -7.98 -13.71 -11.31
N ASN A 345 -7.86 -13.98 -10.01
CA ASN A 345 -6.59 -14.12 -9.26
C ASN A 345 -5.72 -12.85 -9.22
N SER A 346 -6.24 -11.69 -9.58
CA SER A 346 -5.53 -10.43 -9.42
C SER A 346 -5.39 -10.08 -7.94
N GLN A 347 -4.19 -10.24 -7.39
CA GLN A 347 -3.87 -9.93 -5.98
C GLN A 347 -4.28 -8.50 -5.59
N ARG A 348 -4.14 -7.55 -6.52
CA ARG A 348 -4.51 -6.15 -6.31
C ARG A 348 -6.02 -5.96 -6.15
N GLU A 349 -6.82 -6.59 -7.02
CA GLU A 349 -8.28 -6.50 -6.95
C GLU A 349 -8.81 -7.27 -5.74
N LEU A 350 -8.27 -8.45 -5.42
CA LEU A 350 -8.58 -9.18 -4.20
C LEU A 350 -8.32 -8.34 -2.94
N PHE A 351 -7.17 -7.66 -2.89
CA PHE A 351 -6.84 -6.76 -1.79
C PHE A 351 -7.82 -5.58 -1.68
N LYS A 352 -8.25 -5.03 -2.81
CA LYS A 352 -9.23 -3.95 -2.87
C LYS A 352 -10.62 -4.40 -2.40
N VAL A 353 -11.08 -5.58 -2.83
CA VAL A 353 -12.33 -6.18 -2.35
C VAL A 353 -12.26 -6.48 -0.86
N CYS A 354 -11.16 -7.05 -0.37
CA CYS A 354 -10.93 -7.30 1.06
C CYS A 354 -10.94 -5.99 1.87
N ASN A 355 -10.26 -4.94 1.40
CA ASN A 355 -10.28 -3.64 2.07
C ASN A 355 -11.66 -2.98 2.06
N ASN A 356 -12.44 -3.16 0.99
CA ASN A 356 -13.83 -2.69 0.95
C ASN A 356 -14.73 -3.47 1.92
N LEU A 357 -14.54 -4.81 2.03
CA LEU A 357 -15.23 -5.64 3.02
C LEU A 357 -14.92 -5.24 4.47
N LEU A 358 -13.67 -4.85 4.71
CA LEU A 358 -13.16 -4.42 6.01
C LEU A 358 -13.35 -2.92 6.23
N ASP A 359 -13.94 -2.24 5.25
CA ASP A 359 -14.11 -0.79 5.22
C ASP A 359 -12.86 0.00 5.67
N LYS A 360 -11.71 -0.46 5.18
CA LYS A 360 -10.48 0.31 5.42
C LYS A 360 -10.60 1.65 4.70
N PRO A 361 -10.23 2.75 5.34
CA PRO A 361 -10.34 4.07 4.73
C PRO A 361 -9.64 4.07 3.39
N LYS A 362 -10.35 4.47 2.32
CA LYS A 362 -9.74 4.72 1.02
C LYS A 362 -8.71 5.82 1.21
N CYS A 363 -7.45 5.47 0.99
CA CYS A 363 -6.32 6.38 1.20
C CYS A 363 -6.29 7.49 0.17
N SER A 364 -7.11 8.49 0.33
CA SER A 364 -6.97 9.78 -0.32
C SER A 364 -7.41 10.88 0.64
N VAL A 365 -6.79 10.89 1.83
CA VAL A 365 -6.91 12.08 2.66
C VAL A 365 -5.98 13.10 2.04
N LEU A 366 -6.56 14.07 1.36
CA LEU A 366 -5.85 15.24 0.84
C LEU A 366 -5.80 16.31 1.93
N PRO A 367 -4.85 17.25 1.87
CA PRO A 367 -4.79 18.38 2.78
C PRO A 367 -6.08 19.20 2.74
N LYS A 368 -6.41 19.84 3.84
CA LYS A 368 -7.52 20.79 3.89
C LYS A 368 -7.23 21.98 3.00
N SER A 369 -8.21 22.44 2.21
CA SER A 369 -8.04 23.57 1.31
C SER A 369 -9.40 24.24 1.07
N THR A 370 -9.34 25.52 0.74
CA THR A 370 -10.51 26.36 0.39
C THR A 370 -11.18 25.91 -0.90
N SER A 371 -10.39 25.44 -1.88
CA SER A 371 -10.90 24.91 -3.14
C SER A 371 -9.99 23.85 -3.75
N PRO A 372 -10.52 22.92 -4.59
CA PRO A 372 -9.72 21.95 -5.32
C PRO A 372 -8.68 22.59 -6.24
N SER A 373 -9.01 23.72 -6.86
CA SER A 373 -8.09 24.47 -7.75
C SER A 373 -6.92 25.04 -6.98
N HIS A 374 -7.16 25.67 -5.81
CA HIS A 374 -6.10 26.18 -4.95
C HIS A 374 -5.16 25.05 -4.47
N LEU A 375 -5.72 23.92 -4.06
CA LEU A 375 -4.92 22.78 -3.62
C LEU A 375 -4.08 22.18 -4.76
N ALA A 376 -4.65 22.11 -5.97
CA ALA A 376 -3.93 21.60 -7.14
C ALA A 376 -2.74 22.51 -7.50
N ASN A 377 -2.91 23.83 -7.49
CA ASN A 377 -1.80 24.79 -7.71
C ASN A 377 -0.76 24.69 -6.59
N ARG A 378 -1.16 24.64 -5.31
CA ARG A 378 -0.26 24.47 -4.17
C ARG A 378 0.61 23.22 -4.28
N PHE A 379 0.06 22.10 -4.73
CA PHE A 379 0.86 20.88 -5.00
C PHE A 379 1.81 21.05 -6.17
N ASN A 380 1.37 21.70 -7.25
CA ASN A 380 2.19 21.91 -8.44
C ASN A 380 3.41 22.79 -8.11
N ASP A 381 3.17 23.87 -7.39
CA ASP A 381 4.23 24.76 -6.91
C ASP A 381 5.19 24.00 -5.98
N PHE A 382 4.66 23.27 -5.00
CA PHE A 382 5.48 22.49 -4.08
C PHE A 382 6.40 21.48 -4.80
N PHE A 383 5.89 20.73 -5.77
CA PHE A 383 6.70 19.73 -6.47
C PHE A 383 7.78 20.37 -7.35
N CYS A 384 7.47 21.44 -8.08
CA CYS A 384 8.45 22.15 -8.90
C CYS A 384 9.49 22.86 -8.04
N ASP A 385 9.07 23.67 -7.08
CA ASP A 385 9.96 24.45 -6.23
C ASP A 385 10.90 23.57 -5.39
N LYS A 386 10.43 22.39 -4.98
CA LYS A 386 11.27 21.40 -4.30
C LYS A 386 12.47 20.97 -5.15
N ILE A 387 12.26 20.75 -6.44
CA ILE A 387 13.33 20.34 -7.37
C ILE A 387 14.29 21.52 -7.60
N GLU A 388 13.75 22.70 -7.84
CA GLU A 388 14.54 23.92 -7.99
C GLU A 388 15.39 24.21 -6.74
N LYS A 389 14.82 24.06 -5.53
CA LYS A 389 15.55 24.18 -4.26
C LYS A 389 16.63 23.10 -4.05
N ILE A 390 16.44 21.90 -4.60
CA ILE A 390 17.49 20.88 -4.57
C ILE A 390 18.62 21.29 -5.54
N ARG A 391 18.27 21.72 -6.74
CA ARG A 391 19.20 22.10 -7.80
C ARG A 391 20.02 23.35 -7.44
N SER A 392 19.43 24.38 -6.84
CA SER A 392 20.10 25.60 -6.43
C SER A 392 21.22 25.41 -5.40
N LYS A 393 21.27 24.22 -4.76
CA LYS A 393 22.35 23.87 -3.82
C LYS A 393 23.62 23.36 -4.49
N PHE A 394 23.57 23.09 -5.79
CA PHE A 394 24.71 22.62 -6.55
C PHE A 394 25.35 23.74 -7.36
N PRO A 395 26.68 23.74 -7.55
CA PRO A 395 27.36 24.76 -8.33
C PRO A 395 26.89 24.73 -9.80
N SER A 396 26.78 25.93 -10.38
CA SER A 396 26.21 26.13 -11.73
C SER A 396 27.12 25.69 -12.90
N SER A 397 28.34 25.23 -12.63
CA SER A 397 29.32 24.94 -13.70
C SER A 397 29.21 23.50 -14.18
N THR A 398 28.74 23.36 -15.42
CA THR A 398 28.76 22.09 -16.18
C THR A 398 30.17 21.67 -16.61
N GLN A 399 31.19 22.54 -16.47
CA GLN A 399 32.57 22.20 -16.86
C GLN A 399 33.17 21.05 -16.05
N ASN A 400 32.82 20.91 -14.77
CA ASN A 400 33.34 19.84 -13.92
C ASN A 400 32.72 18.48 -14.25
N VAL A 401 31.57 18.42 -14.96
CA VAL A 401 30.92 17.16 -15.33
C VAL A 401 31.64 16.51 -16.51
N SER A 402 32.11 17.32 -17.49
CA SER A 402 32.88 16.79 -18.64
C SER A 402 34.24 16.25 -18.20
N GLU A 403 34.89 16.86 -17.18
CA GLU A 403 36.14 16.35 -16.61
C GLU A 403 35.89 15.07 -15.79
N GLY A 404 34.81 14.98 -15.04
CA GLY A 404 34.41 13.79 -14.26
C GLY A 404 34.00 12.60 -15.13
N LEU A 405 33.36 12.85 -16.28
CA LEU A 405 33.02 11.81 -17.27
C LEU A 405 34.26 11.36 -18.06
N CYS A 406 35.24 12.24 -18.31
CA CYS A 406 36.52 11.89 -18.94
C CYS A 406 37.40 10.96 -18.11
N VAL A 407 37.16 10.83 -16.79
CA VAL A 407 37.92 9.93 -15.89
C VAL A 407 37.49 8.45 -16.04
N MET A 408 36.40 8.17 -16.74
CA MET A 408 35.92 6.80 -16.96
C MET A 408 36.16 6.39 -18.42
N GLU A 409 37.11 5.49 -18.63
CA GLU A 409 37.26 4.78 -19.90
C GLU A 409 36.10 3.79 -20.05
N PHE A 410 35.15 4.15 -20.93
CA PHE A 410 34.13 3.18 -21.35
C PHE A 410 34.65 2.36 -22.53
N PRO A 411 34.36 1.05 -22.59
CA PRO A 411 34.78 0.23 -23.71
C PRO A 411 34.23 0.80 -25.02
N ALA A 412 35.04 0.74 -26.07
CA ALA A 412 34.64 1.18 -27.41
C ALA A 412 33.38 0.40 -27.83
N GLN A 413 32.41 1.11 -28.38
CA GLN A 413 31.15 0.53 -28.82
C GLN A 413 31.35 -0.22 -30.12
N ASN A 414 30.87 -1.45 -30.18
CA ASN A 414 30.92 -2.26 -31.41
C ASN A 414 29.97 -1.73 -32.50
N SER A 415 28.90 -1.05 -32.09
CA SER A 415 27.93 -0.46 -33.03
C SER A 415 27.17 0.73 -32.39
N THR A 416 26.68 1.63 -33.22
CA THR A 416 25.83 2.74 -32.83
C THR A 416 24.38 2.49 -33.25
N LEU A 417 23.41 3.10 -32.55
CA LEU A 417 21.99 3.09 -32.89
C LEU A 417 21.59 4.45 -33.47
N ASN A 418 21.44 4.54 -34.77
CA ASN A 418 21.21 5.80 -35.52
C ASN A 418 19.74 6.01 -35.85
N GLU A 419 19.01 4.93 -36.12
CA GLU A 419 17.64 4.93 -36.56
C GLU A 419 16.85 3.82 -35.85
N PHE A 420 15.54 4.03 -35.66
CA PHE A 420 14.64 3.02 -35.14
C PHE A 420 14.11 2.11 -36.28
N GLU A 421 13.96 0.83 -36.00
CA GLU A 421 13.21 -0.09 -36.82
C GLU A 421 11.72 0.27 -36.78
N PRO A 422 11.02 0.42 -37.95
CA PRO A 422 9.58 0.66 -37.97
C PRO A 422 8.81 -0.50 -37.33
N VAL A 423 7.70 -0.18 -36.63
CA VAL A 423 6.85 -1.20 -36.05
C VAL A 423 5.78 -1.68 -37.01
N THR A 424 5.53 -2.99 -37.08
CA THR A 424 4.45 -3.59 -37.85
C THR A 424 3.14 -3.63 -37.04
N GLU A 425 2.01 -3.78 -37.74
CA GLU A 425 0.70 -3.95 -37.09
C GLU A 425 0.69 -5.11 -36.09
N GLU A 426 1.23 -6.26 -36.48
CA GLU A 426 1.28 -7.45 -35.64
C GLU A 426 2.07 -7.21 -34.34
N GLN A 427 3.20 -6.49 -34.43
CA GLN A 427 4.02 -6.14 -33.29
C GLN A 427 3.27 -5.18 -32.36
N LEU A 428 2.61 -4.17 -32.95
CA LEU A 428 1.87 -3.17 -32.16
C LEU A 428 0.67 -3.80 -31.46
N VAL A 429 -0.07 -4.71 -32.09
CA VAL A 429 -1.16 -5.49 -31.48
C VAL A 429 -0.66 -6.28 -30.27
N LYS A 430 0.49 -6.97 -30.38
CA LYS A 430 1.11 -7.70 -29.25
C LYS A 430 1.41 -6.76 -28.09
N ILE A 431 1.99 -5.59 -28.37
CA ILE A 431 2.29 -4.57 -27.37
C ILE A 431 1.00 -4.07 -26.69
N ILE A 432 -0.04 -3.74 -27.46
CA ILE A 432 -1.31 -3.23 -26.94
C ILE A 432 -2.03 -4.29 -26.10
N LYS A 433 -2.08 -5.54 -26.53
CA LYS A 433 -2.71 -6.64 -25.77
C LYS A 433 -2.01 -6.89 -24.45
N SER A 434 -0.68 -6.87 -24.43
CA SER A 434 0.12 -7.06 -23.20
C SER A 434 0.13 -5.86 -22.27
N ALA A 435 -0.18 -4.66 -22.76
CA ALA A 435 -0.16 -3.43 -21.98
C ALA A 435 -1.27 -3.39 -20.92
N PRO A 436 -1.00 -2.92 -19.69
CA PRO A 436 -2.04 -2.73 -18.69
C PRO A 436 -3.04 -1.65 -19.11
N ILE A 437 -4.32 -1.86 -18.80
CA ILE A 437 -5.40 -0.90 -19.06
C ILE A 437 -5.29 0.24 -18.03
N LYS A 438 -4.62 1.32 -18.41
CA LYS A 438 -4.49 2.53 -17.58
C LYS A 438 -4.75 3.75 -18.45
N THR A 439 -5.80 4.49 -18.13
CA THR A 439 -6.18 5.74 -18.78
C THR A 439 -5.54 6.91 -18.04
N SER A 440 -4.97 7.85 -18.77
CA SER A 440 -4.62 9.17 -18.26
C SER A 440 -5.85 10.08 -18.29
N PRO A 441 -5.99 11.05 -17.35
CA PRO A 441 -7.06 12.06 -17.45
C PRO A 441 -7.06 12.87 -18.76
N ASP A 442 -5.91 12.90 -19.45
CA ASP A 442 -5.74 13.61 -20.73
C ASP A 442 -5.85 12.73 -21.98
N ASP A 443 -6.17 11.46 -21.81
CA ASP A 443 -6.47 10.60 -22.95
C ASP A 443 -7.81 10.98 -23.57
N PRO A 444 -7.91 11.12 -24.89
CA PRO A 444 -9.15 11.51 -25.57
C PRO A 444 -10.25 10.46 -25.37
N ILE A 445 -9.88 9.16 -25.40
CA ILE A 445 -10.78 8.05 -25.11
C ILE A 445 -10.19 7.15 -24.01
N PRO A 446 -11.03 6.52 -23.17
CA PRO A 446 -10.56 5.56 -22.17
C PRO A 446 -9.82 4.39 -22.82
N ALA A 447 -8.72 3.96 -22.21
CA ALA A 447 -7.88 2.87 -22.71
C ALA A 447 -8.64 1.53 -22.90
N ILE A 448 -9.74 1.33 -22.20
CA ILE A 448 -10.61 0.17 -22.40
C ILE A 448 -11.30 0.22 -23.76
N LEU A 449 -11.89 1.36 -24.14
CA LEU A 449 -12.52 1.55 -25.46
C LEU A 449 -11.49 1.43 -26.60
N LEU A 450 -10.30 2.00 -26.39
CA LEU A 450 -9.21 1.89 -27.36
C LEU A 450 -8.84 0.42 -27.63
N LYS A 451 -8.81 -0.41 -26.59
CA LYS A 451 -8.56 -1.86 -26.75
C LYS A 451 -9.70 -2.61 -27.41
N THR A 452 -10.95 -2.23 -27.12
CA THR A 452 -12.13 -2.83 -27.75
C THR A 452 -12.23 -2.50 -29.24
N CYS A 453 -11.78 -1.28 -29.63
CA CYS A 453 -11.82 -0.80 -31.02
C CYS A 453 -10.43 -0.86 -31.69
N ILE A 454 -9.56 -1.79 -31.26
CA ILE A 454 -8.18 -1.84 -31.74
C ILE A 454 -8.10 -1.98 -33.24
N ASP A 455 -8.92 -2.82 -33.84
CA ASP A 455 -8.89 -3.12 -35.29
C ASP A 455 -9.19 -1.87 -36.13
N SER A 456 -10.12 -1.03 -35.67
CA SER A 456 -10.50 0.23 -36.32
C SER A 456 -9.45 1.34 -36.21
N ILE A 457 -8.59 1.30 -35.17
CA ILE A 457 -7.63 2.37 -34.88
C ILE A 457 -6.20 1.98 -35.26
N LEU A 458 -5.93 0.70 -35.44
CA LEU A 458 -4.58 0.15 -35.57
C LEU A 458 -3.75 0.78 -36.70
N PRO A 459 -4.25 0.95 -37.94
CA PRO A 459 -3.47 1.54 -39.03
C PRO A 459 -2.96 2.96 -38.69
N ASN A 460 -3.83 3.77 -38.09
CA ASN A 460 -3.48 5.13 -37.71
C ASN A 460 -2.50 5.16 -36.52
N LEU A 461 -2.60 4.21 -35.60
CA LEU A 461 -1.63 4.07 -34.50
C LEU A 461 -0.26 3.68 -35.01
N VAL A 462 -0.18 2.73 -35.95
CA VAL A 462 1.08 2.32 -36.58
C VAL A 462 1.71 3.49 -37.31
N GLN A 463 0.93 4.24 -38.05
CA GLN A 463 1.38 5.44 -38.78
C GLN A 463 1.95 6.49 -37.79
N LEU A 464 1.22 6.83 -36.73
CA LEU A 464 1.67 7.82 -35.74
C LEU A 464 2.91 7.35 -34.97
N VAL A 465 2.96 6.08 -34.61
CA VAL A 465 4.14 5.52 -33.93
C VAL A 465 5.36 5.62 -34.83
N ASN A 466 5.25 5.16 -36.09
CA ASN A 466 6.34 5.20 -37.05
C ASN A 466 6.74 6.63 -37.42
N LEU A 467 5.78 7.55 -37.53
CA LEU A 467 6.07 8.97 -37.75
C LEU A 467 6.90 9.56 -36.60
N SER A 468 6.57 9.22 -35.31
CA SER A 468 7.40 9.61 -34.20
C SER A 468 8.82 9.06 -34.25
N LEU A 469 8.97 7.81 -34.65
CA LEU A 469 10.28 7.14 -34.74
C LEU A 469 11.14 7.73 -35.87
N THR A 470 10.56 8.02 -37.04
CA THR A 470 11.29 8.55 -38.19
C THR A 470 11.60 10.03 -38.09
N THR A 471 10.72 10.82 -37.46
CA THR A 471 10.95 12.26 -37.23
C THR A 471 11.76 12.59 -35.99
N GLY A 472 12.04 11.61 -35.15
CA GLY A 472 12.71 11.84 -33.87
C GLY A 472 11.91 12.74 -32.90
N SER A 473 10.57 12.81 -33.02
CA SER A 473 9.76 13.78 -32.28
C SER A 473 8.75 13.10 -31.33
N MET A 474 8.57 13.70 -30.16
CA MET A 474 7.53 13.41 -29.17
C MET A 474 6.60 14.62 -28.91
N ASP A 475 6.63 15.61 -29.76
CA ASP A 475 5.83 16.84 -29.61
C ASP A 475 4.32 16.52 -29.68
N GLY A 476 3.51 17.24 -28.89
CA GLY A 476 2.08 16.95 -28.71
C GLY A 476 1.77 15.91 -27.61
N LEU A 477 2.79 15.15 -27.12
CA LEU A 477 2.66 14.17 -26.05
C LEU A 477 3.42 14.53 -24.76
N LYS A 478 3.98 15.74 -24.69
CA LYS A 478 4.82 16.21 -23.59
C LYS A 478 4.04 16.74 -22.38
N GLU A 479 2.76 17.03 -22.53
CA GLU A 479 1.89 17.43 -21.44
C GLU A 479 1.43 16.22 -20.63
N SER A 480 1.45 16.33 -19.34
CA SER A 480 1.06 15.26 -18.44
C SER A 480 0.31 15.77 -17.22
N VAL A 481 -0.61 14.97 -16.72
CA VAL A 481 -1.35 15.21 -15.48
C VAL A 481 -0.76 14.38 -14.36
N VAL A 482 -0.40 15.06 -13.28
CA VAL A 482 0.18 14.44 -12.09
C VAL A 482 -0.89 14.30 -11.02
N THR A 483 -0.93 13.13 -10.38
CA THR A 483 -1.78 12.86 -9.22
C THR A 483 -0.92 12.71 -7.97
N PRO A 484 -1.14 13.52 -6.92
CA PRO A 484 -0.43 13.37 -5.66
C PRO A 484 -0.88 12.11 -4.93
N LEU A 485 0.06 11.24 -4.56
CA LEU A 485 -0.20 10.00 -3.83
C LEU A 485 0.56 9.99 -2.51
N LEU A 486 -0.16 9.79 -1.39
CA LEU A 486 0.45 9.71 -0.06
C LEU A 486 1.43 8.52 0.02
N LYS A 487 2.66 8.78 0.51
CA LYS A 487 3.77 7.79 0.53
C LYS A 487 3.51 6.61 1.46
N LYS A 488 2.88 6.86 2.61
CA LYS A 488 2.57 5.83 3.63
C LYS A 488 1.18 6.06 4.18
N LEU A 489 0.46 5.00 4.44
CA LEU A 489 -0.77 5.00 5.24
C LEU A 489 -0.47 5.57 6.64
N GLY A 490 -1.27 6.55 7.09
CA GLY A 490 -1.09 7.18 8.40
C GLY A 490 -0.03 8.29 8.46
N ALA A 491 0.62 8.63 7.33
CA ALA A 491 1.42 9.85 7.26
C ALA A 491 0.53 11.09 7.37
N ASP A 492 1.06 12.16 7.95
CA ASP A 492 0.34 13.43 8.04
C ASP A 492 -0.04 13.93 6.66
N ALA A 493 -1.35 14.06 6.43
CA ALA A 493 -1.91 14.48 5.15
C ALA A 493 -1.74 15.99 4.88
N GLU A 494 -1.54 16.80 5.91
CA GLU A 494 -1.34 18.25 5.76
C GLU A 494 0.06 18.57 5.23
N GLU A 495 1.01 17.67 5.43
CA GLU A 495 2.39 17.84 5.00
C GLU A 495 2.59 17.38 3.55
N LEU A 496 2.81 18.32 2.61
CA LEU A 496 2.96 18.03 1.17
C LEU A 496 4.18 17.17 0.86
N SER A 497 5.20 17.20 1.69
CA SER A 497 6.41 16.36 1.55
C SER A 497 6.11 14.87 1.66
N ASN A 498 4.97 14.50 2.26
CA ASN A 498 4.50 13.11 2.38
C ASN A 498 3.86 12.57 1.10
N TYR A 499 3.74 13.37 0.03
CA TYR A 499 3.17 12.92 -1.24
C TYR A 499 4.25 12.64 -2.29
N ARG A 500 3.91 11.71 -3.22
CA ARG A 500 4.66 11.41 -4.44
C ARG A 500 3.90 11.94 -5.66
N PRO A 501 4.56 12.61 -6.62
CA PRO A 501 3.95 12.95 -7.89
C PRO A 501 3.89 11.73 -8.80
N ILE A 502 2.71 11.21 -9.11
CA ILE A 502 2.54 10.12 -10.08
C ILE A 502 2.07 10.70 -11.40
N THR A 503 2.93 10.62 -12.42
CA THR A 503 2.68 11.20 -13.74
C THR A 503 1.78 10.30 -14.58
N GLY A 504 0.64 10.82 -14.98
CA GLY A 504 -0.28 10.21 -15.94
C GLY A 504 0.12 10.57 -17.37
N ILE A 505 0.97 9.80 -18.01
CA ILE A 505 1.35 9.97 -19.40
C ILE A 505 0.23 9.46 -20.29
N LYS A 506 -0.06 10.17 -21.42
CA LYS A 506 -1.05 9.78 -22.44
C LYS A 506 -0.76 8.38 -22.97
N TYR A 507 -1.82 7.62 -23.29
CA TYR A 507 -1.71 6.23 -23.71
C TYR A 507 -0.83 6.07 -24.97
N LEU A 508 -1.01 6.94 -25.99
CA LEU A 508 -0.19 6.95 -27.21
C LEU A 508 1.30 7.15 -26.88
N GLY A 509 1.63 8.08 -25.97
CA GLY A 509 3.01 8.28 -25.52
C GLY A 509 3.62 7.02 -24.90
N LYS A 510 2.87 6.32 -24.04
CA LYS A 510 3.31 5.03 -23.48
C LYS A 510 3.45 3.93 -24.53
N LEU A 511 2.63 3.97 -25.58
CA LEU A 511 2.70 3.00 -26.67
C LEU A 511 4.00 3.17 -27.44
N ILE A 512 4.35 4.41 -27.78
CA ILE A 512 5.63 4.74 -28.44
C ILE A 512 6.81 4.33 -27.56
N GLU A 513 6.78 4.69 -26.27
CA GLU A 513 7.83 4.26 -25.32
C GLU A 513 8.00 2.73 -25.27
N ARG A 514 6.90 1.96 -25.37
CA ARG A 514 6.95 0.49 -25.41
C ARG A 514 7.50 -0.07 -26.72
N THR A 515 7.40 0.67 -27.79
CA THR A 515 8.00 0.31 -29.08
C THR A 515 9.51 0.61 -29.09
N VAL A 516 9.92 1.71 -28.44
CA VAL A 516 11.32 2.13 -28.32
C VAL A 516 12.12 1.26 -27.34
N LEU A 517 11.51 0.89 -26.20
CA LEU A 517 12.21 0.15 -25.15
C LEU A 517 12.87 -1.15 -25.60
N PRO A 518 12.21 -2.06 -26.36
CA PRO A 518 12.86 -3.28 -26.85
C PRO A 518 14.05 -3.01 -27.76
N GLN A 519 14.00 -1.98 -28.59
CA GLN A 519 15.07 -1.62 -29.51
C GLN A 519 16.29 -1.07 -28.74
N LEU A 520 16.07 -0.20 -27.75
CA LEU A 520 17.12 0.25 -26.84
C LEU A 520 17.75 -0.93 -26.08
N MET A 521 16.92 -1.84 -25.56
CA MET A 521 17.42 -3.00 -24.80
C MET A 521 18.19 -3.98 -25.69
N LYS A 522 17.75 -4.20 -26.96
CA LYS A 522 18.46 -5.00 -27.97
C LYS A 522 19.86 -4.42 -28.24
N HIS A 523 19.94 -3.10 -28.42
CA HIS A 523 21.22 -2.40 -28.62
C HIS A 523 22.12 -2.50 -27.39
N MET A 524 21.58 -2.28 -26.18
CA MET A 524 22.34 -2.40 -24.94
C MET A 524 22.84 -3.82 -24.69
N ASN A 525 22.04 -4.85 -25.02
CA ASN A 525 22.43 -6.25 -24.91
C ASN A 525 23.57 -6.59 -25.90
N TYR A 526 23.43 -6.15 -27.16
CA TYR A 526 24.43 -6.42 -28.22
C TYR A 526 25.79 -5.84 -27.87
N ASN A 527 25.83 -4.62 -27.31
CA ASN A 527 27.07 -3.95 -26.93
C ASN A 527 27.53 -4.25 -25.50
N THR A 528 26.88 -5.14 -24.77
CA THR A 528 27.19 -5.49 -23.37
C THR A 528 27.18 -4.28 -22.41
N LEU A 529 26.28 -3.32 -22.64
CA LEU A 529 26.21 -2.05 -21.94
C LEU A 529 25.44 -2.11 -20.61
N HIS A 530 25.06 -3.28 -20.14
CA HIS A 530 24.37 -3.44 -18.87
C HIS A 530 25.30 -3.26 -17.68
N ILE A 531 24.77 -2.63 -16.65
CA ILE A 531 25.46 -2.52 -15.36
C ILE A 531 25.33 -3.89 -14.66
N PRO A 532 26.44 -4.59 -14.36
CA PRO A 532 26.38 -5.93 -13.79
C PRO A 532 25.61 -6.00 -12.47
N ASN A 533 25.88 -5.08 -11.56
CA ASN A 533 25.35 -5.06 -10.19
C ASN A 533 24.07 -4.22 -10.01
N GLN A 534 23.42 -3.75 -11.09
CA GLN A 534 22.10 -3.11 -11.03
C GLN A 534 21.00 -4.14 -11.28
N SER A 535 20.11 -4.33 -10.31
CA SER A 535 19.04 -5.32 -10.36
C SER A 535 17.66 -4.71 -10.68
N GLY A 536 17.50 -3.41 -10.51
CA GLY A 536 16.21 -2.74 -10.74
C GLY A 536 15.80 -2.78 -12.20
N TYR A 537 14.52 -3.09 -12.46
CA TYR A 537 13.88 -3.05 -13.79
C TYR A 537 14.47 -4.00 -14.84
N LYS A 538 15.16 -5.04 -14.42
CA LYS A 538 15.70 -6.08 -15.31
C LYS A 538 14.87 -7.37 -15.20
N PRO A 539 14.51 -8.02 -16.33
CA PRO A 539 13.85 -9.33 -16.33
C PRO A 539 14.71 -10.39 -15.64
N GLY A 540 14.10 -11.22 -14.79
CA GLY A 540 14.81 -12.27 -14.05
C GLY A 540 15.51 -11.81 -12.77
N TYR A 541 15.64 -10.50 -12.53
CA TYR A 541 16.19 -9.90 -11.32
C TYR A 541 15.10 -9.56 -10.31
N SER A 542 15.40 -9.63 -9.02
CA SER A 542 14.43 -9.31 -7.95
C SER A 542 15.15 -8.83 -6.69
N CYS A 543 14.40 -8.21 -5.77
CA CYS A 543 14.91 -7.90 -4.43
C CYS A 543 15.50 -9.14 -3.75
N GLU A 544 14.84 -10.29 -3.90
CA GLU A 544 15.28 -11.55 -3.27
C GLU A 544 16.59 -12.09 -3.85
N THR A 545 16.79 -12.03 -5.18
CA THR A 545 18.04 -12.48 -5.80
C THR A 545 19.22 -11.60 -5.39
N LEU A 546 19.00 -10.28 -5.31
CA LEU A 546 20.03 -9.35 -4.85
C LEU A 546 20.34 -9.56 -3.36
N LEU A 547 19.32 -9.68 -2.52
CA LEU A 547 19.52 -9.96 -1.09
C LEU A 547 20.18 -11.32 -0.86
N ALA A 548 19.83 -12.34 -1.64
CA ALA A 548 20.48 -13.66 -1.57
C ALA A 548 22.00 -13.54 -1.86
N ARG A 549 22.41 -12.74 -2.85
CA ARG A 549 23.81 -12.45 -3.14
C ARG A 549 24.47 -11.68 -1.99
N LEU A 550 23.91 -10.56 -1.58
CA LEU A 550 24.47 -9.71 -0.53
C LEU A 550 24.66 -10.47 0.79
N ILE A 551 23.63 -11.22 1.22
CA ILE A 551 23.66 -11.99 2.45
C ILE A 551 24.64 -13.16 2.34
N ASN A 552 24.73 -13.79 1.17
CA ASN A 552 25.76 -14.82 0.92
C ASN A 552 27.16 -14.28 1.20
N ASP A 553 27.50 -13.12 0.65
CA ASP A 553 28.84 -12.53 0.79
C ASP A 553 29.10 -12.11 2.25
N ILE A 554 28.13 -11.55 2.94
CA ILE A 554 28.25 -11.17 4.36
C ILE A 554 28.45 -12.43 5.24
N LEU A 555 27.67 -13.50 5.01
CA LEU A 555 27.76 -14.73 5.79
C LEU A 555 29.13 -15.42 5.61
N LEU A 556 29.65 -15.42 4.39
CA LEU A 556 31.01 -16.00 4.11
C LEU A 556 32.11 -15.13 4.75
N ASN A 557 31.97 -13.81 4.74
CA ASN A 557 32.91 -12.92 5.42
C ASN A 557 32.89 -13.14 6.95
N MET A 558 31.68 -13.27 7.52
CA MET A 558 31.54 -13.60 8.95
C MET A 558 32.12 -14.98 9.28
N ASP A 559 31.99 -15.96 8.37
CA ASP A 559 32.61 -17.29 8.50
C ASP A 559 34.15 -17.24 8.59
N MET A 560 34.74 -16.28 7.84
CA MET A 560 36.19 -16.04 7.88
C MET A 560 36.63 -15.10 9.03
N GLY A 561 35.73 -14.78 9.97
CA GLY A 561 36.01 -13.87 11.09
C GLY A 561 36.12 -12.41 10.71
N MET A 562 35.65 -12.03 9.51
CA MET A 562 35.66 -10.65 9.05
C MET A 562 34.39 -9.89 9.45
N CYS A 563 34.53 -8.59 9.63
CA CYS A 563 33.41 -7.66 9.75
C CYS A 563 33.03 -7.11 8.37
N THR A 564 31.74 -6.84 8.13
CA THR A 564 31.27 -6.17 6.93
C THR A 564 30.46 -4.95 7.33
N VAL A 565 30.85 -3.77 6.83
CA VAL A 565 30.01 -2.56 6.90
C VAL A 565 29.14 -2.50 5.67
N LEU A 566 27.84 -2.25 5.86
CA LEU A 566 26.87 -2.05 4.80
C LEU A 566 26.25 -0.67 4.95
N LEU A 567 26.35 0.12 3.90
CA LEU A 567 25.78 1.45 3.75
C LEU A 567 24.58 1.36 2.81
N LEU A 568 23.42 1.70 3.32
CA LEU A 568 22.15 1.78 2.57
C LEU A 568 21.86 3.23 2.25
N LEU A 569 21.99 3.60 0.98
CA LEU A 569 21.77 4.98 0.54
C LEU A 569 20.37 5.18 0.02
N ASP A 570 19.72 6.26 0.45
CA ASP A 570 18.45 6.77 -0.08
C ASP A 570 18.69 8.10 -0.78
N LEU A 571 18.09 8.29 -1.95
CA LEU A 571 18.19 9.50 -2.74
C LEU A 571 16.94 10.38 -2.61
N SER A 572 17.11 11.68 -2.54
CA SER A 572 16.01 12.65 -2.49
C SER A 572 15.52 12.96 -3.90
N ALA A 573 14.27 12.57 -4.22
CA ALA A 573 13.63 12.88 -5.51
C ALA A 573 14.46 12.43 -6.74
N ALA A 574 15.09 11.26 -6.66
CA ALA A 574 16.07 10.75 -7.63
C ALA A 574 15.62 10.86 -9.10
N PHE A 575 14.38 10.43 -9.39
CA PHE A 575 13.83 10.51 -10.76
C PHE A 575 13.54 11.95 -11.20
N ASP A 576 13.20 12.83 -10.28
CA ASP A 576 12.76 14.20 -10.58
C ASP A 576 13.93 15.16 -10.75
N THR A 577 15.15 14.78 -10.32
CA THR A 577 16.35 15.63 -10.35
C THR A 577 17.33 15.31 -11.48
N VAL A 578 17.05 14.26 -12.29
CA VAL A 578 17.89 13.89 -13.44
C VAL A 578 18.11 15.08 -14.37
N ASP A 579 19.36 15.37 -14.68
CA ASP A 579 19.73 16.42 -15.62
C ASP A 579 19.61 15.93 -17.06
N HIS A 580 18.86 16.67 -17.88
CA HIS A 580 18.61 16.27 -19.26
C HIS A 580 19.85 16.38 -20.14
N ALA A 581 20.72 17.37 -19.91
CA ALA A 581 21.94 17.55 -20.71
C ALA A 581 22.95 16.42 -20.43
N ILE A 582 23.15 16.10 -19.15
CA ILE A 582 24.01 14.98 -18.74
C ILE A 582 23.47 13.66 -19.27
N LEU A 583 22.17 13.42 -19.14
CA LEU A 583 21.58 12.16 -19.63
C LEU A 583 21.73 12.02 -21.16
N VAL A 584 21.50 13.09 -21.91
CA VAL A 584 21.69 13.07 -23.38
C VAL A 584 23.16 12.86 -23.75
N ASP A 585 24.11 13.46 -23.01
CA ASP A 585 25.54 13.21 -23.22
C ASP A 585 25.94 11.75 -22.95
N ILE A 586 25.42 11.15 -21.88
CA ILE A 586 25.61 9.72 -21.57
C ILE A 586 25.01 8.85 -22.69
N LEU A 587 23.81 9.14 -23.16
CA LEU A 587 23.18 8.43 -24.26
C LEU A 587 24.00 8.51 -25.54
N PHE A 588 24.61 9.68 -25.80
CA PHE A 588 25.49 9.87 -26.95
C PHE A 588 26.84 9.15 -26.76
N ARG A 589 27.58 9.42 -25.69
CA ARG A 589 28.96 8.95 -25.52
C ARG A 589 29.06 7.48 -25.09
N GLU A 590 28.24 7.10 -24.09
CA GLU A 590 28.38 5.80 -23.45
C GLU A 590 27.46 4.74 -24.05
N ILE A 591 26.22 5.14 -24.42
CA ILE A 591 25.25 4.20 -25.00
C ILE A 591 25.38 4.11 -26.53
N GLY A 592 25.91 5.16 -27.18
CA GLY A 592 26.12 5.17 -28.62
C GLY A 592 24.88 5.48 -29.45
N LEU A 593 23.95 6.24 -28.91
CA LEU A 593 22.80 6.72 -29.67
C LEU A 593 23.21 7.89 -30.54
N ARG A 594 22.75 7.90 -31.78
CA ARG A 594 23.05 8.92 -32.81
C ARG A 594 21.78 9.26 -33.59
N GLY A 595 21.90 10.22 -34.53
CA GLY A 595 20.87 10.56 -35.50
C GLY A 595 19.49 10.76 -34.87
N THR A 596 18.48 10.27 -35.62
CA THR A 596 17.07 10.40 -35.20
C THR A 596 16.74 9.74 -33.87
N VAL A 597 17.49 8.71 -33.48
CA VAL A 597 17.32 8.09 -32.15
C VAL A 597 17.69 9.04 -31.03
N LEU A 598 18.82 9.71 -31.12
CA LEU A 598 19.27 10.69 -30.12
C LEU A 598 18.33 11.91 -30.07
N GLU A 599 17.86 12.36 -31.24
CA GLU A 599 16.89 13.45 -31.36
C GLU A 599 15.58 13.08 -30.65
N TRP A 600 15.11 11.84 -30.85
CA TRP A 600 13.92 11.32 -30.21
C TRP A 600 14.03 11.32 -28.68
N PHE A 601 15.13 10.84 -28.11
CA PHE A 601 15.35 10.87 -26.66
C PHE A 601 15.48 12.30 -26.14
N THR A 602 16.10 13.18 -26.89
CA THR A 602 16.18 14.62 -26.56
C THR A 602 14.78 15.25 -26.57
N SER A 603 13.97 14.97 -27.60
CA SER A 603 12.58 15.41 -27.65
C SER A 603 11.72 14.83 -26.55
N PHE A 604 11.91 13.53 -26.18
CA PHE A 604 11.21 12.89 -25.05
C PHE A 604 11.47 13.58 -23.72
N LEU A 605 12.69 14.04 -23.48
CA LEU A 605 13.09 14.67 -22.20
C LEU A 605 12.71 16.15 -22.13
N LYS A 606 13.02 16.93 -23.17
CA LYS A 606 12.91 18.40 -23.18
C LYS A 606 11.48 18.89 -23.46
N GLY A 607 11.17 20.09 -22.93
CA GLY A 607 9.89 20.78 -23.23
C GLY A 607 8.66 20.14 -22.59
N ARG A 608 8.82 19.35 -21.56
CA ARG A 608 7.70 18.74 -20.83
C ARG A 608 7.00 19.73 -19.90
N ARG A 609 5.67 19.57 -19.79
CA ARG A 609 4.82 20.37 -18.92
C ARG A 609 3.95 19.48 -18.05
N GLN A 610 3.70 19.90 -16.82
CA GLN A 610 2.85 19.18 -15.89
C GLN A 610 1.74 20.07 -15.32
N ALA A 611 0.59 19.44 -15.06
CA ALA A 611 -0.48 19.99 -14.25
C ALA A 611 -0.91 18.97 -13.20
N ILE A 612 -1.37 19.42 -12.04
CA ILE A 612 -1.90 18.54 -10.98
C ILE A 612 -3.41 18.44 -11.12
N THR A 613 -3.97 17.23 -10.95
CA THR A 613 -5.41 17.05 -10.89
C THR A 613 -5.88 16.63 -9.50
N ILE A 614 -6.90 17.31 -8.98
CA ILE A 614 -7.55 17.00 -7.71
C ILE A 614 -9.06 17.07 -7.91
N ASN A 615 -9.75 15.96 -7.66
CA ASN A 615 -11.21 15.85 -7.82
C ASN A 615 -11.72 16.33 -9.20
N GLY A 616 -10.95 16.07 -10.26
CA GLY A 616 -11.28 16.48 -11.63
C GLY A 616 -10.91 17.92 -11.99
N THR A 617 -10.42 18.71 -11.05
CA THR A 617 -9.96 20.09 -11.30
C THR A 617 -8.46 20.08 -11.55
N LYS A 618 -8.00 20.76 -12.61
CA LYS A 618 -6.58 20.87 -12.97
C LYS A 618 -5.99 22.19 -12.47
N SER A 619 -4.71 22.17 -12.11
CA SER A 619 -3.87 23.36 -11.89
C SER A 619 -3.47 23.99 -13.23
N SER A 620 -2.84 25.16 -13.16
CA SER A 620 -2.04 25.70 -14.28
C SER A 620 -0.91 24.74 -14.65
N TYR A 621 -0.48 24.74 -15.94
CA TYR A 621 0.69 23.99 -16.39
C TYR A 621 1.98 24.69 -15.98
N ARG A 622 2.92 23.91 -15.41
CA ARG A 622 4.31 24.37 -15.18
C ARG A 622 5.29 23.54 -16.03
N ASN A 623 6.40 24.16 -16.42
CA ASN A 623 7.45 23.48 -17.17
C ASN A 623 8.29 22.59 -16.25
N ASN A 624 8.65 21.40 -16.74
CA ASN A 624 9.59 20.49 -16.10
C ASN A 624 10.94 20.55 -16.85
N ALA A 625 11.89 21.28 -16.27
CA ALA A 625 13.23 21.42 -16.84
C ALA A 625 14.13 20.22 -16.55
N PHE A 626 13.76 19.38 -15.58
CA PHE A 626 14.57 18.27 -15.07
C PHE A 626 13.70 17.02 -14.88
N GLY A 627 14.39 15.90 -14.67
CA GLY A 627 13.79 14.65 -14.28
C GLY A 627 13.26 13.80 -15.44
N VAL A 628 13.02 12.52 -15.11
CA VAL A 628 12.31 11.58 -15.97
C VAL A 628 10.92 11.30 -15.38
N PRO A 629 9.85 11.27 -16.19
CA PRO A 629 8.49 11.19 -15.65
C PRO A 629 8.26 9.93 -14.81
N GLN A 630 7.85 10.10 -13.55
CA GLN A 630 7.47 8.97 -12.66
C GLN A 630 6.16 8.33 -13.14
N GLY A 631 6.26 7.29 -13.96
CA GLY A 631 5.13 6.59 -14.59
C GLY A 631 5.32 6.36 -16.07
N SER A 632 6.44 6.80 -16.66
CA SER A 632 6.86 6.45 -18.00
C SER A 632 7.38 5.01 -18.07
N VAL A 633 7.42 4.45 -19.28
CA VAL A 633 7.95 3.12 -19.53
C VAL A 633 9.49 3.15 -19.59
N LEU A 634 10.04 4.22 -20.15
CA LEU A 634 11.49 4.42 -20.32
C LEU A 634 12.16 5.01 -19.06
N GLY A 635 11.44 5.76 -18.23
CA GLY A 635 12.00 6.44 -17.07
C GLY A 635 12.90 5.57 -16.18
N PRO A 636 12.48 4.34 -15.81
CA PRO A 636 13.30 3.42 -15.03
C PRO A 636 14.63 3.04 -15.68
N VAL A 637 14.63 2.78 -16.98
CA VAL A 637 15.85 2.41 -17.73
C VAL A 637 16.76 3.61 -17.90
N LEU A 638 16.20 4.78 -18.21
CA LEU A 638 16.96 6.03 -18.33
C LEU A 638 17.60 6.43 -17.00
N PHE A 639 16.91 6.22 -15.87
CA PHE A 639 17.51 6.43 -14.57
C PHE A 639 18.68 5.48 -14.30
N ASN A 640 18.54 4.19 -14.63
CA ASN A 640 19.62 3.22 -14.51
C ASN A 640 20.83 3.63 -15.38
N ILE A 641 20.59 4.10 -16.60
CA ILE A 641 21.64 4.62 -17.48
C ILE A 641 22.32 5.83 -16.84
N TYR A 642 21.56 6.74 -16.27
CA TYR A 642 22.08 7.95 -15.62
C TYR A 642 23.00 7.67 -14.45
N VAL A 643 22.68 6.65 -13.62
CA VAL A 643 23.50 6.27 -12.45
C VAL A 643 24.53 5.16 -12.77
N ARG A 644 24.74 4.83 -14.03
CA ARG A 644 25.62 3.76 -14.46
C ARG A 644 27.05 3.91 -13.96
N SER A 645 27.60 5.11 -14.13
CA SER A 645 28.96 5.44 -13.73
C SER A 645 29.20 5.40 -12.22
N PHE A 646 28.15 5.53 -11.40
CA PHE A 646 28.25 5.50 -9.94
C PHE A 646 28.79 4.19 -9.39
N ILE A 647 28.27 3.08 -9.90
CA ILE A 647 28.71 1.73 -9.46
C ILE A 647 30.18 1.52 -9.84
N ALA A 648 30.53 1.77 -11.10
CA ALA A 648 31.89 1.63 -11.57
C ALA A 648 32.88 2.58 -10.82
N TYR A 649 32.46 3.80 -10.52
CA TYR A 649 33.25 4.76 -9.75
C TYR A 649 33.60 4.22 -8.36
N LEU A 650 32.65 3.69 -7.64
CA LEU A 650 32.89 3.14 -6.30
C LEU A 650 33.68 1.82 -6.31
N GLU A 651 33.45 0.95 -7.29
CA GLU A 651 34.21 -0.29 -7.45
C GLU A 651 35.70 -0.03 -7.74
N LYS A 652 36.02 1.02 -8.53
CA LYS A 652 37.39 1.48 -8.76
C LYS A 652 38.09 1.92 -7.45
N HIS A 653 37.32 2.39 -6.47
CA HIS A 653 37.81 2.76 -5.13
C HIS A 653 37.80 1.60 -4.12
N GLY A 654 37.57 0.38 -4.57
CA GLY A 654 37.62 -0.84 -3.74
C GLY A 654 36.40 -1.08 -2.85
N PHE A 655 35.22 -0.59 -3.27
CA PHE A 655 33.96 -0.87 -2.62
C PHE A 655 33.10 -1.79 -3.49
N SER A 656 32.42 -2.74 -2.87
CA SER A 656 31.40 -3.52 -3.56
C SER A 656 30.07 -2.78 -3.52
N VAL A 657 29.38 -2.72 -4.67
CA VAL A 657 28.14 -1.97 -4.81
C VAL A 657 27.09 -2.84 -5.49
N HIS A 658 25.90 -2.88 -4.91
CA HIS A 658 24.71 -3.41 -5.56
C HIS A 658 23.63 -2.35 -5.64
N GLY A 659 22.98 -2.20 -6.80
CA GLY A 659 21.90 -1.28 -7.04
C GLY A 659 20.55 -1.98 -7.23
N TYR A 660 19.49 -1.38 -6.69
CA TYR A 660 18.12 -1.73 -7.04
C TYR A 660 17.34 -0.44 -7.29
N ALA A 661 17.29 -0.01 -8.54
CA ALA A 661 16.80 1.30 -8.96
C ALA A 661 17.58 2.44 -8.26
N ASP A 662 16.90 3.27 -7.47
CA ASP A 662 17.49 4.36 -6.69
C ASP A 662 18.10 3.93 -5.34
N ASN A 663 17.89 2.69 -4.92
CA ASN A 663 18.48 2.16 -3.69
C ASN A 663 19.85 1.52 -3.97
N HIS A 664 20.91 2.10 -3.40
CA HIS A 664 22.25 1.59 -3.53
C HIS A 664 22.76 1.02 -2.21
N GLN A 665 23.41 -0.14 -2.31
CA GLN A 665 23.98 -0.91 -1.21
C GLN A 665 25.48 -0.96 -1.42
N ILE A 666 26.21 -0.21 -0.62
CA ILE A 666 27.68 -0.16 -0.67
C ILE A 666 28.20 -0.93 0.52
N PHE A 667 29.09 -1.89 0.29
CA PHE A 667 29.65 -2.66 1.38
C PHE A 667 31.15 -2.90 1.21
N LYS A 668 31.80 -3.06 2.35
CA LYS A 668 33.22 -3.40 2.44
C LYS A 668 33.46 -4.28 3.64
N SER A 669 34.30 -5.31 3.45
CA SER A 669 34.68 -6.23 4.50
C SER A 669 36.12 -6.02 4.93
N PHE A 670 36.43 -6.26 6.20
CA PHE A 670 37.72 -6.06 6.81
C PHE A 670 37.86 -6.95 8.05
N LYS A 671 39.12 -7.25 8.44
CA LYS A 671 39.38 -7.99 9.66
C LYS A 671 38.90 -7.23 10.90
N ILE A 672 38.46 -7.94 11.92
CA ILE A 672 37.85 -7.32 13.13
C ILE A 672 38.80 -6.35 13.81
N GLU A 673 40.13 -6.61 13.75
CA GLU A 673 41.19 -5.76 14.32
C GLU A 673 41.16 -4.33 13.72
N PHE A 674 40.78 -4.20 12.46
CA PHE A 674 40.70 -2.93 11.74
C PHE A 674 39.31 -2.26 11.79
N GLN A 675 38.39 -2.79 12.61
CA GLN A 675 36.99 -2.27 12.67
C GLN A 675 36.96 -0.78 12.99
N PHE A 676 37.66 -0.33 14.02
CA PHE A 676 37.68 1.06 14.44
C PHE A 676 38.19 2.00 13.35
N VAL A 677 39.35 1.62 12.72
CA VAL A 677 39.98 2.40 11.66
C VAL A 677 39.06 2.53 10.44
N ASN A 678 38.44 1.42 10.01
CA ASN A 678 37.57 1.41 8.84
C ASN A 678 36.28 2.20 9.06
N ILE A 679 35.64 2.07 10.22
CA ILE A 679 34.37 2.80 10.48
C ILE A 679 34.66 4.29 10.71
N ARG A 680 35.74 4.65 11.40
CA ARG A 680 36.04 6.05 11.76
C ARG A 680 36.69 6.85 10.62
N TYR A 681 37.51 6.23 9.80
CA TYR A 681 38.30 6.94 8.79
C TYR A 681 38.00 6.55 7.35
N SER A 682 37.75 5.26 7.05
CA SER A 682 37.47 4.84 5.69
C SER A 682 36.03 5.12 5.27
N LEU A 683 35.06 4.96 6.17
CA LEU A 683 33.65 5.18 5.86
C LEU A 683 33.31 6.64 5.55
N PRO A 684 33.80 7.66 6.28
CA PRO A 684 33.61 9.06 5.87
C PRO A 684 34.18 9.36 4.48
N LYS A 685 35.39 8.83 4.15
CA LYS A 685 35.97 8.99 2.80
C LYS A 685 35.07 8.44 1.69
N VAL A 686 34.41 7.28 1.93
CA VAL A 686 33.43 6.74 0.98
C VAL A 686 32.26 7.70 0.81
N LEU A 687 31.73 8.21 1.92
CA LEU A 687 30.60 9.13 1.89
C LEU A 687 30.97 10.44 1.17
N ASP A 688 32.21 10.89 1.29
CA ASP A 688 32.74 12.04 0.54
C ASP A 688 32.83 11.74 -0.96
N LEU A 689 33.32 10.56 -1.34
CA LEU A 689 33.31 10.10 -2.74
C LEU A 689 31.88 10.03 -3.29
N VAL A 690 30.96 9.43 -2.52
CA VAL A 690 29.53 9.36 -2.88
C VAL A 690 28.96 10.78 -3.05
N SER A 691 29.22 11.68 -2.11
CA SER A 691 28.72 13.05 -2.13
C SER A 691 29.28 13.81 -3.32
N SER A 692 30.56 13.69 -3.63
CA SER A 692 31.22 14.33 -4.76
C SER A 692 30.65 13.85 -6.09
N TRP A 693 30.48 12.53 -6.25
CA TRP A 693 29.86 11.97 -7.46
C TRP A 693 28.41 12.45 -7.60
N MET A 694 27.64 12.41 -6.52
CA MET A 694 26.24 12.86 -6.52
C MET A 694 26.11 14.35 -6.86
N GLN A 695 27.02 15.18 -6.40
CA GLN A 695 27.05 16.61 -6.75
C GLN A 695 27.28 16.82 -8.25
N MET A 696 28.23 16.08 -8.86
CA MET A 696 28.46 16.14 -10.30
C MET A 696 27.22 15.77 -11.12
N PHE A 697 26.41 14.83 -10.63
CA PHE A 697 25.19 14.35 -11.28
C PHE A 697 23.90 14.98 -10.73
N PHE A 698 23.99 16.07 -9.97
CA PHE A 698 22.86 16.79 -9.37
C PHE A 698 21.89 15.89 -8.58
N LEU A 699 22.39 14.83 -7.99
CA LEU A 699 21.65 13.95 -7.10
C LEU A 699 21.93 14.32 -5.65
N LYS A 700 20.89 14.26 -4.81
CA LYS A 700 21.02 14.59 -3.40
C LYS A 700 20.85 13.38 -2.52
N LEU A 701 21.84 13.10 -1.68
CA LEU A 701 21.77 12.09 -0.63
C LEU A 701 20.74 12.51 0.43
N ASN A 702 19.94 11.56 0.85
CA ASN A 702 19.03 11.71 1.98
C ASN A 702 19.64 11.12 3.24
N ALA A 703 20.47 11.86 3.94
CA ALA A 703 21.18 11.40 5.13
C ALA A 703 20.21 10.87 6.22
N SER A 704 19.04 11.50 6.39
CA SER A 704 18.06 11.09 7.42
C SER A 704 17.42 9.73 7.18
N LYS A 705 17.42 9.24 5.93
CA LYS A 705 16.92 7.92 5.56
C LYS A 705 18.01 6.92 5.25
N SER A 706 19.22 7.38 4.98
CA SER A 706 20.39 6.51 4.80
C SER A 706 20.72 5.83 6.12
N GLN A 707 21.16 4.58 6.06
CA GLN A 707 21.46 3.78 7.23
C GLN A 707 22.81 3.08 7.07
N VAL A 708 23.53 2.90 8.17
CA VAL A 708 24.74 2.11 8.25
C VAL A 708 24.52 0.96 9.23
N ILE A 709 24.83 -0.26 8.80
CA ILE A 709 24.81 -1.43 9.65
C ILE A 709 26.17 -2.16 9.54
N VAL A 710 26.68 -2.63 10.68
CA VAL A 710 27.93 -3.40 10.74
C VAL A 710 27.61 -4.83 11.14
N PHE A 711 27.98 -5.78 10.31
CA PHE A 711 27.87 -7.20 10.59
C PHE A 711 29.18 -7.69 11.18
N SER A 712 29.11 -8.38 12.31
CA SER A 712 30.27 -8.94 13.00
C SER A 712 29.98 -10.34 13.51
N PRO A 713 30.95 -11.28 13.41
CA PRO A 713 30.81 -12.65 13.95
C PRO A 713 30.71 -12.65 15.49
N ASN A 714 31.31 -11.66 16.15
CA ASN A 714 31.35 -11.56 17.62
C ASN A 714 30.46 -10.43 18.11
N SER A 715 29.82 -10.62 19.27
CA SER A 715 28.98 -9.63 19.94
C SER A 715 29.76 -8.45 20.58
N GLY A 716 31.00 -8.21 20.14
CA GLY A 716 31.83 -7.11 20.60
C GLY A 716 31.15 -5.76 20.44
N LYS A 717 31.25 -4.89 21.43
CA LYS A 717 30.70 -3.53 21.39
C LYS A 717 31.30 -2.77 20.20
N ILE A 718 30.47 -2.36 19.26
CA ILE A 718 30.83 -1.40 18.23
C ILE A 718 31.07 -0.07 18.92
N LEU A 719 32.31 0.40 18.91
CA LEU A 719 32.75 1.60 19.64
C LEU A 719 32.27 2.92 18.99
N VAL A 720 31.82 2.86 17.74
CA VAL A 720 31.38 4.04 16.98
C VAL A 720 29.85 4.00 16.84
N GLN A 721 29.17 5.07 17.25
CA GLN A 721 27.71 5.14 17.20
C GLN A 721 27.16 5.99 16.04
N ARG A 722 28.00 6.82 15.43
CA ARG A 722 27.61 7.80 14.40
C ARG A 722 28.71 7.98 13.37
N VAL A 723 28.31 8.20 12.13
CA VAL A 723 29.20 8.54 11.02
C VAL A 723 28.87 9.96 10.59
N PHE A 724 29.89 10.81 10.50
CA PHE A 724 29.75 12.21 10.09
C PHE A 724 30.11 12.33 8.60
N LEU A 725 29.31 13.06 7.85
CA LEU A 725 29.64 13.50 6.51
C LEU A 725 30.41 14.82 6.56
N SER A 726 31.09 15.15 5.46
CA SER A 726 31.82 16.43 5.31
C SER A 726 30.93 17.68 5.41
N ASP A 727 29.65 17.56 5.06
CA ASP A 727 28.65 18.64 5.18
C ASP A 727 28.08 18.79 6.61
N GLY A 728 28.60 18.05 7.59
CA GLY A 728 28.13 18.02 8.98
C GLY A 728 26.89 17.18 9.24
N SER A 729 26.28 16.59 8.22
CA SER A 729 25.15 15.69 8.42
C SER A 729 25.60 14.35 9.04
N ILE A 730 24.67 13.69 9.76
CA ILE A 730 24.98 12.49 10.54
C ILE A 730 24.16 11.33 10.03
N ILE A 731 24.83 10.18 9.77
CA ILE A 731 24.16 8.91 9.53
C ILE A 731 24.34 8.04 10.79
N PRO A 732 23.26 7.63 11.44
CA PRO A 732 23.35 6.76 12.63
C PRO A 732 23.77 5.34 12.26
N LEU A 733 24.60 4.72 13.08
CA LEU A 733 24.80 3.29 13.08
C LEU A 733 23.59 2.61 13.69
N SER A 734 23.05 1.64 12.98
CA SER A 734 21.88 0.88 13.41
C SER A 734 22.20 -0.58 13.63
N ASN A 735 21.64 -1.17 14.69
CA ASN A 735 21.71 -2.63 14.88
C ASN A 735 20.73 -3.38 13.96
N GLN A 736 19.81 -2.66 13.36
CA GLN A 736 18.82 -3.19 12.42
C GLN A 736 18.59 -2.18 11.29
N ALA A 737 18.49 -2.67 10.06
CA ALA A 737 18.26 -1.83 8.90
C ALA A 737 17.26 -2.49 7.93
N MET A 738 16.32 -1.70 7.38
CA MET A 738 15.38 -2.17 6.38
C MET A 738 16.02 -2.09 4.99
N ASN A 739 16.24 -3.23 4.36
CA ASN A 739 16.80 -3.33 3.01
C ASN A 739 15.86 -4.09 2.08
N LEU A 740 15.37 -3.43 1.02
CA LEU A 740 14.50 -4.01 -0.03
C LEU A 740 13.34 -4.85 0.53
N GLY A 741 12.75 -4.39 1.64
CA GLY A 741 11.62 -5.05 2.29
C GLY A 741 11.98 -6.20 3.23
N ALA A 742 13.27 -6.41 3.53
CA ALA A 742 13.76 -7.30 4.58
C ALA A 742 14.46 -6.51 5.68
N LEU A 743 14.09 -6.76 6.94
CA LEU A 743 14.74 -6.18 8.11
C LEU A 743 15.98 -7.03 8.46
N LEU A 744 17.16 -6.46 8.24
CA LEU A 744 18.44 -7.09 8.56
C LEU A 744 18.85 -6.69 9.98
N ASP A 745 19.29 -7.65 10.78
CA ASP A 745 19.92 -7.41 12.06
C ASP A 745 21.44 -7.68 11.96
N CYS A 746 22.23 -7.03 12.80
CA CYS A 746 23.71 -7.05 12.76
C CYS A 746 24.35 -8.45 12.93
N HIS A 747 23.58 -9.45 13.35
CA HIS A 747 24.01 -10.84 13.46
C HIS A 747 23.33 -11.77 12.43
N LEU A 748 22.50 -11.22 11.55
CA LEU A 748 21.72 -11.95 10.54
C LEU A 748 20.91 -13.11 11.16
N THR A 749 20.36 -12.90 12.36
CA THR A 749 19.48 -13.89 12.99
C THR A 749 18.12 -13.96 12.35
N PHE A 750 17.70 -12.89 11.66
CA PHE A 750 16.37 -12.68 11.09
C PHE A 750 15.21 -12.81 12.08
N GLY A 751 15.49 -12.82 13.40
CA GLY A 751 14.46 -12.84 14.44
C GLY A 751 13.50 -11.68 14.30
N PRO A 752 13.98 -10.42 14.30
CA PRO A 752 13.12 -9.23 14.13
C PRO A 752 12.32 -9.23 12.83
N GLN A 753 12.90 -9.70 11.72
CA GLN A 753 12.20 -9.83 10.44
C GLN A 753 11.05 -10.83 10.51
N ILE A 754 11.29 -12.01 11.08
CA ILE A 754 10.28 -13.05 11.25
C ILE A 754 9.14 -12.55 12.14
N ASP A 755 9.46 -11.89 13.24
CA ASP A 755 8.45 -11.35 14.17
C ASP A 755 7.61 -10.24 13.49
N LEU A 756 8.23 -9.38 12.67
CA LEU A 756 7.53 -8.37 11.85
C LEU A 756 6.57 -9.01 10.84
N VAL A 757 7.02 -10.04 10.12
CA VAL A 757 6.18 -10.79 9.17
C VAL A 757 5.00 -11.43 9.89
N ILE A 758 5.24 -12.08 11.02
CA ILE A 758 4.21 -12.76 11.83
C ILE A 758 3.17 -11.76 12.32
N CYS A 759 3.59 -10.62 12.88
CA CYS A 759 2.70 -9.58 13.38
C CYS A 759 1.78 -9.06 12.26
N ASN A 760 2.35 -8.73 11.09
CA ASN A 760 1.60 -8.25 9.95
C ASN A 760 0.64 -9.31 9.37
N CYS A 761 1.07 -10.57 9.34
CA CYS A 761 0.26 -11.68 8.83
C CYS A 761 -0.89 -12.03 9.78
N TYR A 762 -0.68 -12.05 11.10
CA TYR A 762 -1.77 -12.29 12.05
C TYR A 762 -2.82 -11.19 12.03
N ARG A 763 -2.44 -9.93 11.78
CA ARG A 763 -3.39 -8.83 11.58
C ARG A 763 -4.30 -9.11 10.38
N LEU A 764 -3.72 -9.45 9.23
CA LEU A 764 -4.47 -9.80 8.03
C LEU A 764 -5.33 -11.07 8.21
N LEU A 765 -4.78 -12.07 8.87
CA LEU A 765 -5.51 -13.32 9.14
C LEU A 765 -6.73 -13.09 10.04
N ARG A 766 -6.63 -12.19 11.01
CA ARG A 766 -7.75 -11.75 11.84
C ARG A 766 -8.81 -11.04 10.99
N ASP A 767 -8.37 -10.12 10.13
CA ASP A 767 -9.25 -9.41 9.21
C ASP A 767 -10.03 -10.42 8.33
N ILE A 768 -9.34 -11.38 7.70
CA ILE A 768 -9.96 -12.43 6.89
C ILE A 768 -10.91 -13.29 7.74
N SER A 769 -10.52 -13.67 8.95
CA SER A 769 -11.36 -14.47 9.84
C SER A 769 -12.67 -13.75 10.20
N SER A 770 -12.65 -12.43 10.34
CA SER A 770 -13.85 -11.64 10.69
C SER A 770 -14.89 -11.60 9.56
N ILE A 771 -14.46 -11.68 8.30
CA ILE A 771 -15.33 -11.70 7.13
C ILE A 771 -15.70 -13.10 6.67
N ARG A 772 -15.17 -14.14 7.30
CA ARG A 772 -15.34 -15.55 6.91
C ARG A 772 -16.79 -15.96 6.72
N LYS A 773 -17.72 -15.43 7.51
CA LYS A 773 -19.15 -15.73 7.42
C LYS A 773 -19.82 -15.26 6.12
N TYR A 774 -19.20 -14.35 5.38
CA TYR A 774 -19.73 -13.75 4.15
C TYR A 774 -19.11 -14.29 2.86
N ILE A 775 -18.13 -15.18 2.94
CA ILE A 775 -17.38 -15.70 1.80
C ILE A 775 -17.22 -17.23 1.88
N THR A 776 -16.95 -17.86 0.75
CA THR A 776 -16.79 -19.33 0.66
C THR A 776 -15.39 -19.76 1.11
N GLU A 777 -15.20 -21.07 1.32
CA GLU A 777 -13.92 -21.65 1.71
C GLU A 777 -12.83 -21.42 0.64
N ASP A 778 -13.17 -21.58 -0.65
CA ASP A 778 -12.22 -21.33 -1.74
C ASP A 778 -11.80 -19.89 -1.81
N GLU A 779 -12.72 -18.94 -1.61
CA GLU A 779 -12.43 -17.52 -1.57
C GLU A 779 -11.55 -17.15 -0.37
N ILE A 780 -11.77 -17.76 0.79
CA ILE A 780 -10.89 -17.60 1.96
C ILE A 780 -9.49 -18.11 1.62
N LYS A 781 -9.40 -19.28 0.97
CA LYS A 781 -8.13 -19.86 0.51
C LYS A 781 -7.39 -18.90 -0.42
N ASP A 782 -8.08 -18.29 -1.37
CA ASP A 782 -7.49 -17.31 -2.30
C ASP A 782 -7.02 -16.05 -1.59
N LEU A 783 -7.80 -15.52 -0.65
CA LEU A 783 -7.40 -14.37 0.17
C LEU A 783 -6.20 -14.70 1.06
N VAL A 784 -6.20 -15.85 1.72
CA VAL A 784 -5.08 -16.29 2.58
C VAL A 784 -3.82 -16.50 1.74
N ASN A 785 -3.91 -17.14 0.57
CA ASN A 785 -2.78 -17.31 -0.33
C ASN A 785 -2.20 -15.97 -0.80
N SER A 786 -3.06 -15.08 -1.27
CA SER A 786 -2.65 -13.81 -1.87
C SER A 786 -2.14 -12.79 -0.84
N LEU A 787 -2.73 -12.75 0.34
CA LEU A 787 -2.45 -11.69 1.33
C LEU A 787 -1.51 -12.13 2.47
N VAL A 788 -1.52 -13.42 2.83
CA VAL A 788 -0.75 -13.93 3.97
C VAL A 788 0.39 -14.83 3.51
N VAL A 789 0.10 -15.90 2.75
CA VAL A 789 1.13 -16.87 2.32
C VAL A 789 2.15 -16.21 1.42
N ALA A 790 1.73 -15.33 0.51
CA ALA A 790 2.64 -14.56 -0.33
C ALA A 790 3.66 -13.72 0.49
N ARG A 791 3.27 -13.22 1.67
CA ARG A 791 4.18 -12.49 2.57
C ARG A 791 5.15 -13.41 3.30
N ILE A 792 4.71 -14.63 3.65
CA ILE A 792 5.59 -15.65 4.23
C ILE A 792 6.65 -16.09 3.21
N ASP A 793 6.28 -16.16 1.94
CA ASP A 793 7.17 -16.58 0.86
C ASP A 793 8.06 -15.46 0.33
N ASN A 794 7.77 -14.20 0.66
CA ASN A 794 8.60 -13.08 0.22
C ASN A 794 9.94 -13.10 0.94
N ASN A 795 11.05 -13.11 0.18
CA ASN A 795 12.42 -13.17 0.68
C ASN A 795 12.73 -14.39 1.59
N ASN A 796 11.97 -15.48 1.51
CA ASN A 796 12.14 -16.61 2.41
C ASN A 796 13.43 -17.42 2.14
N VAL A 797 14.10 -17.23 1.01
CA VAL A 797 15.43 -17.75 0.72
C VAL A 797 16.44 -17.29 1.78
N LEU A 798 16.27 -16.09 2.34
CA LEU A 798 17.12 -15.55 3.40
C LEU A 798 17.05 -16.33 4.72
N TYR A 799 16.00 -17.14 4.89
CA TYR A 799 15.79 -17.97 6.08
C TYR A 799 16.48 -19.34 5.97
N SER A 800 17.28 -19.53 4.92
CA SER A 800 18.07 -20.76 4.73
C SER A 800 18.98 -21.05 5.93
N GLY A 801 18.94 -22.27 6.45
CA GLY A 801 19.78 -22.71 7.56
C GLY A 801 19.49 -22.05 8.92
N LEU A 802 18.40 -21.28 9.07
CA LEU A 802 18.03 -20.73 10.38
C LEU A 802 17.68 -21.83 11.39
N PRO A 803 17.86 -21.55 12.70
CA PRO A 803 17.52 -22.48 13.77
C PRO A 803 16.03 -22.89 13.74
N VAL A 804 15.75 -24.12 14.14
CA VAL A 804 14.40 -24.71 14.13
C VAL A 804 13.37 -23.85 14.86
N TYR A 805 13.74 -23.23 15.98
CA TYR A 805 12.81 -22.40 16.76
C TYR A 805 12.30 -21.18 15.99
N GLN A 806 13.13 -20.56 15.13
CA GLN A 806 12.73 -19.44 14.28
C GLN A 806 11.76 -19.90 13.19
N ILE A 807 12.09 -21.01 12.50
CA ILE A 807 11.22 -21.57 11.45
C ILE A 807 9.89 -22.06 12.05
N SER A 808 9.90 -22.57 13.29
CA SER A 808 8.69 -22.99 14.00
C SER A 808 7.71 -21.85 14.25
N LYS A 809 8.19 -20.61 14.43
CA LYS A 809 7.32 -19.43 14.54
C LYS A 809 6.47 -19.25 13.28
N LEU A 810 7.12 -19.31 12.10
CA LEU A 810 6.43 -19.21 10.80
C LEU A 810 5.53 -20.42 10.54
N GLN A 811 5.92 -21.62 10.97
CA GLN A 811 5.09 -22.82 10.85
C GLN A 811 3.80 -22.70 11.67
N LYS A 812 3.86 -22.13 12.87
CA LYS A 812 2.66 -21.84 13.68
C LYS A 812 1.71 -20.88 12.95
N LEU A 813 2.24 -19.88 12.27
CA LEU A 813 1.45 -18.96 11.44
C LEU A 813 0.79 -19.70 10.28
N GLN A 814 1.53 -20.51 9.52
CA GLN A 814 0.98 -21.33 8.42
C GLN A 814 -0.13 -22.26 8.92
N ASN A 815 0.05 -22.88 10.08
CA ASN A 815 -0.96 -23.71 10.71
C ASN A 815 -2.24 -22.92 11.04
N SER A 816 -2.08 -21.67 11.49
CA SER A 816 -3.21 -20.78 11.77
C SER A 816 -3.96 -20.40 10.47
N CYS A 817 -3.22 -20.21 9.37
CA CYS A 817 -3.82 -19.97 8.05
C CYS A 817 -4.70 -21.13 7.62
N ALA A 818 -4.21 -22.38 7.72
CA ALA A 818 -4.98 -23.57 7.37
C ALA A 818 -6.25 -23.70 8.24
N ARG A 819 -6.15 -23.41 9.54
CA ARG A 819 -7.32 -23.42 10.43
C ARG A 819 -8.36 -22.36 10.07
N VAL A 820 -7.94 -21.18 9.68
CA VAL A 820 -8.88 -20.12 9.26
C VAL A 820 -9.59 -20.50 7.97
N ILE A 821 -8.92 -21.14 7.02
CA ILE A 821 -9.54 -21.60 5.77
C ILE A 821 -10.66 -22.60 6.07
N TYR A 822 -10.37 -23.65 6.83
CA TYR A 822 -11.35 -24.70 7.12
C TYR A 822 -12.28 -24.42 8.31
N GLY A 823 -12.01 -23.35 9.10
CA GLY A 823 -12.83 -23.02 10.26
C GLY A 823 -12.71 -23.98 11.42
N VAL A 824 -11.62 -24.73 11.51
CA VAL A 824 -11.40 -25.74 12.54
C VAL A 824 -10.81 -25.14 13.82
N ARG A 825 -11.06 -25.81 14.95
CA ARG A 825 -10.62 -25.36 16.27
C ARG A 825 -9.11 -25.53 16.47
N ARG A 826 -8.53 -24.78 17.41
CA ARG A 826 -7.09 -24.77 17.70
C ARG A 826 -6.53 -26.16 18.08
N ARG A 827 -7.35 -27.05 18.65
CA ARG A 827 -6.94 -28.39 19.11
C ARG A 827 -6.86 -29.44 17.99
N GLU A 828 -7.40 -29.16 16.81
CA GLU A 828 -7.40 -30.12 15.71
C GLU A 828 -6.05 -30.22 15.02
N HIS A 829 -5.71 -31.43 14.56
CA HIS A 829 -4.48 -31.71 13.83
C HIS A 829 -4.44 -30.98 12.49
N VAL A 830 -3.32 -30.31 12.21
CA VAL A 830 -3.16 -29.46 11.02
C VAL A 830 -2.56 -30.20 9.83
N SER A 831 -1.81 -31.27 10.06
CA SER A 831 -1.12 -32.01 8.98
C SER A 831 -2.05 -32.49 7.86
N PRO A 832 -3.26 -33.01 8.13
CA PRO A 832 -4.21 -33.34 7.07
C PRO A 832 -4.65 -32.12 6.25
N LEU A 833 -4.86 -30.97 6.93
CA LEU A 833 -5.29 -29.73 6.28
C LEU A 833 -4.21 -29.18 5.35
N LEU A 834 -2.94 -29.22 5.75
CA LEU A 834 -1.82 -28.81 4.90
C LEU A 834 -1.69 -29.71 3.66
N LYS A 835 -1.92 -31.02 3.81
CA LYS A 835 -1.94 -31.96 2.68
C LYS A 835 -3.09 -31.65 1.72
N GLN A 836 -4.29 -31.42 2.22
CA GLN A 836 -5.46 -31.06 1.42
C GLN A 836 -5.29 -29.73 0.67
N LEU A 837 -4.61 -28.75 1.29
CA LEU A 837 -4.23 -27.48 0.66
C LEU A 837 -3.07 -27.62 -0.33
N HIS A 838 -2.42 -28.77 -0.41
CA HIS A 838 -1.14 -28.96 -1.12
C HIS A 838 -0.06 -27.95 -0.71
N TRP A 839 0.00 -27.65 0.59
CA TRP A 839 1.00 -26.73 1.15
C TRP A 839 2.19 -27.49 1.74
N LEU A 840 3.37 -27.20 1.21
CA LEU A 840 4.61 -27.65 1.83
C LEU A 840 4.79 -26.97 3.20
N PRO A 841 5.27 -27.67 4.24
CA PRO A 841 5.75 -27.04 5.48
C PRO A 841 6.78 -25.95 5.20
N ILE A 842 6.86 -24.93 6.07
CA ILE A 842 7.72 -23.75 5.86
C ILE A 842 9.16 -24.11 5.51
N ARG A 843 9.75 -25.06 6.21
CA ARG A 843 11.13 -25.52 5.93
C ARG A 843 11.27 -26.04 4.50
N LEU A 844 10.33 -26.86 4.04
CA LEU A 844 10.34 -27.41 2.68
C LEU A 844 10.02 -26.34 1.63
N ARG A 845 9.24 -25.30 1.98
CA ARG A 845 9.01 -24.15 1.08
C ARG A 845 10.29 -23.36 0.85
N ILE A 846 11.09 -23.15 1.89
CA ILE A 846 12.41 -22.49 1.76
C ILE A 846 13.33 -23.32 0.86
N ILE A 847 13.45 -24.63 1.12
CA ILE A 847 14.25 -25.54 0.31
C ILE A 847 13.76 -25.56 -1.15
N PHE A 848 12.44 -25.66 -1.38
CA PHE A 848 11.84 -25.61 -2.71
C PHE A 848 12.27 -24.36 -3.48
N LYS A 849 12.23 -23.20 -2.83
CA LYS A 849 12.56 -21.93 -3.46
C LYS A 849 14.06 -21.80 -3.76
N VAL A 850 14.91 -22.19 -2.81
CA VAL A 850 16.37 -22.25 -3.02
C VAL A 850 16.70 -23.16 -4.20
N LEU A 851 16.13 -24.36 -4.27
CA LEU A 851 16.36 -25.30 -5.37
C LEU A 851 15.88 -24.75 -6.72
N CYS A 852 14.78 -24.02 -6.74
CA CYS A 852 14.33 -23.32 -7.96
C CYS A 852 15.33 -22.24 -8.40
N LEU A 853 15.98 -21.53 -7.47
CA LEU A 853 17.01 -20.55 -7.81
C LEU A 853 18.29 -21.25 -8.31
N ILE A 854 18.74 -22.34 -7.67
CA ILE A 854 19.86 -23.14 -8.16
C ILE A 854 19.59 -23.64 -9.58
N PHE A 855 18.38 -24.19 -9.83
CA PHE A 855 17.99 -24.59 -11.19
C PHE A 855 18.14 -23.46 -12.19
N LYS A 856 17.65 -22.26 -11.85
CA LYS A 856 17.77 -21.09 -12.72
C LYS A 856 19.23 -20.68 -12.95
N CYS A 857 20.08 -20.73 -11.93
CA CYS A 857 21.50 -20.44 -12.09
C CYS A 857 22.17 -21.42 -13.05
N LEU A 858 21.92 -22.72 -12.89
CA LEU A 858 22.49 -23.76 -13.75
C LEU A 858 21.98 -23.73 -15.20
N HIS A 859 20.88 -23.05 -15.49
CA HIS A 859 20.31 -22.89 -16.83
C HIS A 859 20.43 -21.44 -17.36
N ASN A 860 21.33 -20.63 -16.79
CA ASN A 860 21.54 -19.23 -17.18
C ASN A 860 20.27 -18.37 -17.20
N ALA A 861 19.27 -18.72 -16.37
CA ALA A 861 17.99 -18.02 -16.21
C ALA A 861 17.91 -17.18 -14.93
N ALA A 862 19.03 -17.07 -14.19
CA ALA A 862 19.21 -16.22 -13.01
C ALA A 862 20.18 -15.07 -13.32
N PRO A 863 20.22 -14.01 -12.47
CA PRO A 863 21.24 -12.96 -12.57
C PRO A 863 22.67 -13.53 -12.53
N SER A 864 23.58 -12.95 -13.34
CA SER A 864 24.97 -13.38 -13.41
C SER A 864 25.67 -13.37 -12.05
N TYR A 865 25.46 -12.30 -11.26
CA TYR A 865 26.04 -12.21 -9.92
C TYR A 865 25.62 -13.34 -8.97
N LEU A 866 24.47 -13.99 -9.21
CA LEU A 866 24.02 -15.14 -8.42
C LEU A 866 24.54 -16.45 -9.01
N THR A 867 24.70 -16.52 -10.35
CA THR A 867 25.32 -17.66 -11.03
C THR A 867 26.79 -17.76 -10.69
N ASP A 868 27.51 -16.64 -10.67
CA ASP A 868 28.97 -16.56 -10.44
C ASP A 868 29.40 -17.03 -9.04
N ILE A 869 28.50 -17.04 -8.04
CA ILE A 869 28.82 -17.57 -6.70
C ILE A 869 28.64 -19.08 -6.58
N LEU A 870 28.03 -19.70 -7.58
CA LEU A 870 27.94 -21.17 -7.60
C LEU A 870 29.13 -21.74 -8.32
N PRO A 871 29.85 -22.72 -7.71
CA PRO A 871 30.88 -23.44 -8.41
C PRO A 871 30.34 -24.19 -9.64
N GLU A 872 31.20 -24.40 -10.63
CA GLU A 872 30.81 -25.11 -11.84
C GLU A 872 30.19 -26.50 -11.52
N ALA A 873 29.20 -26.87 -12.31
CA ALA A 873 28.58 -28.18 -12.20
C ALA A 873 29.44 -29.22 -12.93
N HIS A 874 29.79 -30.29 -12.23
CA HIS A 874 30.48 -31.45 -12.77
C HIS A 874 29.50 -32.45 -13.42
N GLU A 875 30.00 -33.62 -13.81
CA GLU A 875 29.23 -34.74 -14.33
C GLU A 875 27.98 -35.02 -13.49
N ASN A 876 26.88 -35.38 -14.15
CA ASN A 876 25.57 -35.57 -13.53
C ASN A 876 24.95 -34.30 -12.87
N ARG A 877 25.41 -33.10 -13.21
CA ARG A 877 24.95 -31.81 -12.68
C ARG A 877 25.12 -31.68 -11.16
N PHE A 878 26.13 -32.29 -10.57
CA PHE A 878 26.52 -32.02 -9.19
C PHE A 878 27.23 -30.67 -9.10
N VAL A 879 26.86 -29.88 -8.10
CA VAL A 879 27.50 -28.60 -7.81
C VAL A 879 28.48 -28.78 -6.65
N ARG A 880 29.74 -28.35 -6.80
CA ARG A 880 30.73 -28.40 -5.73
C ARG A 880 30.25 -27.63 -4.51
N ILE A 881 30.44 -28.19 -3.31
CA ILE A 881 30.05 -27.57 -2.04
C ILE A 881 31.29 -26.84 -1.48
N PRO A 882 31.24 -25.50 -1.33
CA PRO A 882 32.34 -24.76 -0.68
C PRO A 882 32.52 -25.17 0.77
N ARG A 883 33.77 -25.16 1.27
CA ARG A 883 34.06 -25.39 2.69
C ARG A 883 33.72 -24.15 3.50
N THR A 884 33.16 -24.32 4.71
CA THR A 884 32.87 -23.27 5.68
C THR A 884 33.34 -23.72 7.05
N CYS A 885 33.68 -22.75 7.91
CA CYS A 885 34.26 -23.04 9.24
C CYS A 885 33.18 -23.03 10.34
N THR A 886 32.10 -22.28 10.13
CA THR A 886 31.09 -22.03 11.16
C THR A 886 29.65 -22.35 10.69
N SER A 887 28.74 -22.48 11.64
CA SER A 887 27.32 -22.63 11.33
C SER A 887 26.71 -21.38 10.65
N ILE A 888 27.38 -20.23 10.71
CA ILE A 888 26.99 -19.00 10.03
C ILE A 888 27.27 -19.16 8.52
N GLY A 889 28.47 -19.60 8.16
CA GLY A 889 28.84 -19.88 6.78
C GLY A 889 27.97 -20.95 6.12
N ASP A 890 27.56 -21.97 6.87
CA ASP A 890 26.68 -23.03 6.37
C ASP A 890 25.32 -22.52 5.83
N ARG A 891 24.93 -21.31 6.21
CA ARG A 891 23.70 -20.65 5.77
C ARG A 891 23.84 -19.93 4.44
N ALA A 892 25.08 -19.70 3.96
CA ALA A 892 25.35 -19.03 2.71
C ALA A 892 24.66 -19.76 1.53
N PHE A 893 24.07 -19.01 0.60
CA PHE A 893 23.35 -19.56 -0.55
C PHE A 893 24.23 -20.49 -1.36
N SER A 894 25.50 -20.10 -1.59
CA SER A 894 26.50 -20.88 -2.34
C SER A 894 26.87 -22.21 -1.68
N ARG A 895 26.59 -22.41 -0.39
CA ARG A 895 26.80 -23.67 0.32
C ARG A 895 25.47 -24.41 0.57
N PHE A 896 24.48 -23.74 1.14
CA PHE A 896 23.17 -24.33 1.45
C PHE A 896 22.48 -24.88 0.19
N GLY A 897 22.51 -24.14 -0.91
CA GLY A 897 21.90 -24.55 -2.16
C GLY A 897 22.46 -25.84 -2.74
N PRO A 898 23.80 -25.95 -2.98
CA PRO A 898 24.43 -27.15 -3.47
C PRO A 898 24.21 -28.39 -2.60
N ILE A 899 24.19 -28.27 -1.25
CA ILE A 899 23.92 -29.41 -0.37
C ILE A 899 22.57 -30.05 -0.70
N TYR A 900 21.51 -29.24 -0.77
CA TYR A 900 20.17 -29.74 -1.06
C TYR A 900 19.97 -30.11 -2.53
N TRP A 901 20.65 -29.43 -3.46
CA TRP A 901 20.65 -29.77 -4.88
C TRP A 901 21.26 -31.14 -5.15
N ASN A 902 22.40 -31.40 -4.58
CA ASN A 902 23.14 -32.69 -4.75
C ASN A 902 22.37 -33.86 -4.12
N ALA A 903 21.55 -33.60 -3.12
CA ALA A 903 20.66 -34.60 -2.50
C ALA A 903 19.44 -34.98 -3.36
N LEU A 904 19.18 -34.24 -4.43
CA LEU A 904 18.05 -34.57 -5.32
C LEU A 904 18.36 -35.78 -6.19
N PRO A 905 17.36 -36.62 -6.51
CA PRO A 905 17.48 -37.66 -7.52
C PRO A 905 17.91 -37.09 -8.89
N PHE A 906 18.65 -37.86 -9.66
CA PHE A 906 19.12 -37.46 -11.00
C PHE A 906 17.97 -37.02 -11.91
N VAL A 907 16.83 -37.70 -11.86
CA VAL A 907 15.64 -37.38 -12.66
C VAL A 907 15.13 -35.95 -12.41
N LEU A 908 15.34 -35.37 -11.23
CA LEU A 908 15.03 -33.98 -10.93
C LEU A 908 16.12 -33.03 -11.44
N ARG A 909 17.39 -33.38 -11.21
CA ARG A 909 18.51 -32.54 -11.65
C ARG A 909 18.64 -32.47 -13.19
N SER A 910 18.18 -33.51 -13.91
CA SER A 910 18.22 -33.60 -15.38
C SER A 910 17.05 -32.88 -16.08
N CYS A 911 16.08 -32.31 -15.36
CA CYS A 911 14.99 -31.56 -15.95
C CYS A 911 15.50 -30.40 -16.82
N GLN A 912 14.84 -30.16 -17.98
CA GLN A 912 15.21 -29.09 -18.90
C GLN A 912 14.35 -27.82 -18.68
N SER A 913 13.12 -27.97 -18.21
CA SER A 913 12.21 -26.83 -18.02
C SER A 913 11.97 -26.57 -16.54
N LEU A 914 11.96 -25.27 -16.17
CA LEU A 914 11.64 -24.83 -14.81
C LEU A 914 10.25 -25.27 -14.35
N GLN A 915 9.27 -25.28 -15.25
CA GLN A 915 7.90 -25.68 -14.96
C GLN A 915 7.85 -27.17 -14.54
N THR A 916 8.46 -28.02 -15.36
CA THR A 916 8.56 -29.47 -15.09
C THR A 916 9.32 -29.74 -13.81
N PHE A 917 10.46 -29.04 -13.61
CA PHE A 917 11.25 -29.14 -12.39
C PHE A 917 10.42 -28.79 -11.14
N LYS A 918 9.73 -27.65 -11.14
CA LYS A 918 8.86 -27.22 -10.02
C LYS A 918 7.80 -28.25 -9.67
N SER A 919 7.10 -28.78 -10.67
CA SER A 919 6.03 -29.77 -10.47
C SER A 919 6.59 -31.05 -9.84
N LYS A 920 7.62 -31.62 -10.44
CA LYS A 920 8.28 -32.84 -9.95
C LYS A 920 8.91 -32.63 -8.57
N LEU A 921 9.58 -31.49 -8.35
CA LEU A 921 10.20 -31.16 -7.07
C LEU A 921 9.16 -31.05 -5.96
N LYS A 922 8.03 -30.38 -6.24
CA LYS A 922 6.95 -30.25 -5.26
C LYS A 922 6.41 -31.63 -4.87
N HIS A 923 6.17 -32.50 -5.84
CA HIS A 923 5.73 -33.88 -5.59
C HIS A 923 6.75 -34.67 -4.76
N TYR A 924 8.03 -34.60 -5.12
CA TYR A 924 9.10 -35.24 -4.39
C TYR A 924 9.19 -34.80 -2.94
N LEU A 925 9.10 -33.48 -2.68
CA LEU A 925 9.14 -32.93 -1.32
C LEU A 925 7.91 -33.30 -0.47
N PHE A 926 6.76 -33.56 -1.10
CA PHE A 926 5.57 -34.08 -0.39
C PHE A 926 5.69 -35.56 -0.05
N SER A 927 6.36 -36.35 -0.90
CA SER A 927 6.50 -37.81 -0.75
C SER A 927 7.67 -38.18 0.16
N SER A 928 8.66 -37.32 0.28
CA SER A 928 9.85 -37.56 1.09
C SER A 928 9.55 -37.34 2.58
N SER A 929 10.02 -38.24 3.44
CA SER A 929 9.91 -38.07 4.89
C SER A 929 10.53 -36.76 5.34
N PRO A 930 9.92 -35.98 6.23
CA PRO A 930 10.50 -34.78 6.83
C PRO A 930 11.88 -35.05 7.45
N ASP A 931 12.11 -36.25 7.95
CA ASP A 931 13.37 -36.67 8.62
C ASP A 931 14.53 -36.83 7.64
N TYR A 932 14.28 -37.18 6.37
CA TYR A 932 15.34 -37.27 5.34
C TYR A 932 16.04 -35.93 5.16
N PHE A 933 15.32 -34.84 5.11
CA PHE A 933 15.90 -33.48 5.00
C PHE A 933 16.44 -32.94 6.34
N GLN A 934 16.10 -33.57 7.49
CA GLN A 934 16.71 -33.26 8.79
C GLN A 934 18.08 -33.91 8.92
N SER A 935 18.26 -35.12 8.39
CA SER A 935 19.55 -35.83 8.42
C SER A 935 20.61 -35.12 7.59
N LEU A 936 20.26 -34.42 6.51
CA LEU A 936 21.20 -33.66 5.68
C LEU A 936 21.89 -32.51 6.42
N ASN A 937 21.27 -31.97 7.49
CA ASN A 937 21.94 -30.99 8.38
C ASN A 937 22.99 -31.62 9.32
N ARG A 938 23.03 -32.94 9.45
CA ARG A 938 24.01 -33.65 10.28
C ARG A 938 25.33 -33.97 9.55
N TYR A 939 25.43 -33.65 8.23
CA TYR A 939 26.68 -33.84 7.48
C TYR A 939 27.79 -32.83 7.85
N ARG A 940 27.95 -32.51 9.15
CA ARG A 940 29.14 -31.81 9.67
C ARG A 940 30.40 -32.69 9.70
N ASN A 941 30.26 -33.99 9.53
CA ASN A 941 31.37 -34.96 9.78
C ASN A 941 31.91 -35.68 8.53
N TRP A 942 31.56 -35.27 7.32
CA TRP A 942 32.05 -35.91 6.10
C TRP A 942 32.65 -34.88 5.14
N THR A 943 33.77 -34.26 5.52
CA THR A 943 34.84 -33.79 4.61
C THR A 943 36.14 -33.59 5.41
#